data_4b2af2661f6706ee93cce573528946a4
#
_entry.id   4b2af2661f6706ee93cce573528946a4
#
_cell.length_a   1.000
_cell.length_b   1.000
_cell.length_c   1.000
_cell.angle_alpha   90.00
_cell.angle_beta   90.00
_cell.angle_gamma   90.00
#
_symmetry.space_group_name_H-M   'P 1'
#
loop_
_entity.id
_entity.type
_entity.pdbx_description
1 polymer ?
#
loop_
_entity_poly.entity_id
_entity_poly.type
_entity_poly.pdbx_seq_one_letter_code
_entity_poly.pdbx_strand_id
1 'polypeptide(L)'
;MIMKTFPLNINHRLPFLLLMLLVATVAGAVETLQSPNGKYQFTFFQKESKLMYSLDYANKPVVEEGELGVNIDNHLVESAMGIPVDTNRVWTKGMEVTSVEHRSEDNTWKTVYGEYSQIRDHYNEMTLHLMKGGKHDNSGNGYDKRQQYLFDIIVRAYDEGVAIRYHFPEATNGLFMHITDDLTSFRFAPGAEAYHYAWAQSHANKVKLLKSEAAWKEEAERPLTLHLANGLYAAIGEATLTDFVRGKLKLKADNELKMAMFDSADIITAYDMPWRFIMVGEKAIDLINNKQLVLNLNAPCQIADTSWIKPGKAFRVCRLDMKTCLAGVDFCVDRGLQYIELDAGWYGPEMKMSSSALKVLESRDIDMPKLCAYAKSKGVGVWVYVNQRALYQELDQILPLYEKWGISGIKFGFMQIGSQEWTTWLHQAVRKCADHHIMVDIHDEYRPTGWSRTYPNLMTQEGIGGNEEMPDAEHNTILPFTRFLCGPADYTPCYFNGRVKNTKAHQLAMPVVYYSPVTFLYWYDLPNAYKGEQELDFWKYCPTVWDESKALQGEIGEFVVQARRSGDDWFVGAMTGLQARGITINTADFLQKGKKYRVEMYNDDPMLNTRTKVASTVQTLKAGKVLKLHLQPSGGAALRFVMVK
;
A
#
# COMPACT_ATOMS: atom_id res chain seq x y z
N MET A 1 -104.30 18.97 -30.17
CA MET A 1 -103.84 17.61 -30.13
C MET A 1 -102.58 17.60 -29.29
N ILE A 2 -102.54 16.96 -28.18
CA ILE A 2 -101.77 17.14 -26.97
C ILE A 2 -100.34 16.57 -27.17
N MET A 3 -99.30 17.40 -26.92
CA MET A 3 -97.93 16.88 -26.72
C MET A 3 -97.50 17.18 -25.30
N LYS A 4 -97.19 16.12 -24.55
CA LYS A 4 -96.68 16.18 -23.19
C LYS A 4 -95.16 16.53 -23.21
N THR A 5 -94.78 17.54 -22.49
CA THR A 5 -93.42 17.88 -22.20
C THR A 5 -92.90 17.11 -20.97
N PHE A 6 -91.73 16.44 -21.08
CA PHE A 6 -90.93 15.94 -19.95
C PHE A 6 -89.69 16.82 -19.77
N PRO A 7 -89.33 17.22 -18.57
CA PRO A 7 -88.12 17.96 -18.35
C PRO A 7 -86.88 17.05 -18.19
N LEU A 8 -85.86 17.27 -19.00
CA LEU A 8 -84.53 16.67 -18.80
C LEU A 8 -83.76 17.57 -17.89
N ASN A 9 -83.35 17.00 -16.75
CA ASN A 9 -82.43 17.59 -15.80
C ASN A 9 -81.04 17.13 -16.20
N ILE A 10 -80.22 18.03 -16.78
CA ILE A 10 -78.83 17.76 -17.14
C ILE A 10 -77.90 18.52 -16.17
N ASN A 11 -77.39 17.76 -15.20
CA ASN A 11 -76.26 18.21 -14.39
C ASN A 11 -74.94 18.09 -15.20
N HIS A 12 -74.43 19.16 -15.76
CA HIS A 12 -73.10 19.22 -16.33
C HIS A 12 -72.10 19.42 -15.22
N ARG A 13 -71.42 18.34 -14.80
CA ARG A 13 -70.11 18.40 -14.18
C ARG A 13 -69.07 18.23 -15.30
N LEU A 14 -68.39 19.34 -15.67
CA LEU A 14 -67.18 19.32 -16.46
C LEU A 14 -66.06 18.66 -15.60
N PRO A 15 -65.37 17.64 -16.09
CA PRO A 15 -64.10 17.25 -15.46
C PRO A 15 -63.03 18.23 -15.92
N PHE A 16 -62.45 18.96 -14.97
CA PHE A 16 -61.20 19.64 -15.16
C PHE A 16 -60.11 18.62 -15.45
N LEU A 17 -59.73 18.47 -16.72
CA LEU A 17 -58.56 17.72 -17.13
C LEU A 17 -57.33 18.51 -16.70
N LEU A 18 -56.77 18.21 -15.53
CA LEU A 18 -55.49 18.70 -15.10
C LEU A 18 -54.45 18.03 -16.00
N LEU A 19 -53.98 18.77 -17.00
CA LEU A 19 -52.85 18.40 -17.82
C LEU A 19 -51.59 18.49 -16.91
N MET A 20 -51.26 17.41 -16.18
CA MET A 20 -49.94 17.29 -15.58
C MET A 20 -48.93 17.16 -16.73
N LEU A 21 -48.24 18.25 -17.01
CA LEU A 21 -46.96 18.20 -17.72
C LEU A 21 -46.03 17.35 -16.84
N LEU A 22 -45.88 16.09 -17.16
CA LEU A 22 -44.69 15.33 -16.71
C LEU A 22 -43.50 16.00 -17.41
N VAL A 23 -42.84 16.90 -16.71
CA VAL A 23 -41.44 17.19 -16.99
C VAL A 23 -40.72 15.91 -16.62
N ALA A 24 -40.48 15.04 -17.58
CA ALA A 24 -39.50 13.98 -17.45
C ALA A 24 -38.16 14.68 -17.30
N THR A 25 -37.77 14.98 -16.07
CA THR A 25 -36.37 15.12 -15.76
C THR A 25 -35.78 13.78 -16.15
N VAL A 26 -34.88 13.78 -17.14
CA VAL A 26 -33.98 12.66 -17.40
C VAL A 26 -33.20 12.49 -16.11
N ALA A 27 -33.69 11.64 -15.21
CA ALA A 27 -32.94 11.22 -14.05
C ALA A 27 -31.77 10.44 -14.64
N GLY A 28 -30.54 10.98 -14.50
CA GLY A 28 -29.34 10.26 -14.85
C GLY A 28 -29.34 8.91 -14.13
N ALA A 29 -28.70 7.91 -14.72
CA ALA A 29 -28.61 6.59 -14.12
C ALA A 29 -28.03 6.71 -12.70
N VAL A 30 -28.74 6.13 -11.72
CA VAL A 30 -28.28 5.99 -10.33
C VAL A 30 -28.11 4.50 -10.10
N GLU A 31 -26.87 4.10 -9.80
CA GLU A 31 -26.51 2.71 -9.60
C GLU A 31 -25.83 2.52 -8.23
N THR A 32 -26.12 1.43 -7.56
CA THR A 32 -25.59 1.16 -6.22
C THR A 32 -24.88 -0.17 -6.15
N LEU A 33 -23.79 -0.21 -5.36
CA LEU A 33 -23.04 -1.42 -5.05
C LEU A 33 -22.81 -1.49 -3.55
N GLN A 34 -23.11 -2.65 -2.96
CA GLN A 34 -22.82 -2.91 -1.54
C GLN A 34 -21.71 -3.94 -1.39
N SER A 35 -20.91 -3.82 -0.31
CA SER A 35 -19.98 -4.87 0.10
C SER A 35 -20.74 -6.14 0.53
N PRO A 36 -20.09 -7.32 0.54
CA PRO A 36 -20.75 -8.57 0.95
C PRO A 36 -21.35 -8.51 2.37
N ASN A 37 -20.71 -7.81 3.31
CA ASN A 37 -21.23 -7.61 4.67
C ASN A 37 -22.24 -6.45 4.80
N GLY A 38 -22.53 -5.75 3.68
CA GLY A 38 -23.49 -4.64 3.62
C GLY A 38 -23.04 -3.35 4.31
N LYS A 39 -21.80 -3.27 4.82
CA LYS A 39 -21.32 -2.05 5.51
C LYS A 39 -20.97 -0.92 4.56
N TYR A 40 -20.36 -1.21 3.41
CA TYR A 40 -20.08 -0.21 2.39
C TYR A 40 -21.23 -0.14 1.40
N GLN A 41 -21.61 1.08 1.06
CA GLN A 41 -22.53 1.38 -0.03
C GLN A 41 -21.91 2.44 -0.92
N PHE A 42 -21.55 2.07 -2.13
CA PHE A 42 -21.12 2.97 -3.19
C PHE A 42 -22.34 3.30 -4.05
N THR A 43 -22.55 4.59 -4.35
CA THR A 43 -23.63 5.05 -5.22
C THR A 43 -23.05 5.89 -6.34
N PHE A 44 -23.20 5.44 -7.58
CA PHE A 44 -22.90 6.19 -8.78
C PHE A 44 -24.11 7.03 -9.20
N PHE A 45 -23.88 8.25 -9.68
CA PHE A 45 -24.90 9.11 -10.27
C PHE A 45 -24.29 10.11 -11.26
N GLN A 46 -25.12 10.67 -12.13
CA GLN A 46 -24.70 11.74 -13.02
C GLN A 46 -25.29 13.07 -12.58
N LYS A 47 -24.46 14.12 -12.53
CA LYS A 47 -24.82 15.49 -12.14
C LYS A 47 -24.17 16.49 -13.09
N GLU A 48 -24.95 17.32 -13.76
CA GLU A 48 -24.45 18.31 -14.74
C GLU A 48 -23.56 17.67 -15.81
N SER A 49 -23.96 16.50 -16.29
CA SER A 49 -23.21 15.67 -17.26
C SER A 49 -21.83 15.20 -16.78
N LYS A 50 -21.53 15.27 -15.48
CA LYS A 50 -20.36 14.70 -14.84
C LYS A 50 -20.68 13.34 -14.23
N LEU A 51 -19.68 12.48 -14.14
CA LEU A 51 -19.73 11.19 -13.48
C LEU A 51 -19.40 11.40 -12.00
N MET A 52 -20.34 11.09 -11.12
CA MET A 52 -20.23 11.39 -9.70
C MET A 52 -20.50 10.13 -8.87
N TYR A 53 -20.02 10.14 -7.62
CA TYR A 53 -20.34 9.08 -6.67
C TYR A 53 -20.44 9.60 -5.24
N SER A 54 -21.05 8.80 -4.38
CA SER A 54 -20.96 8.91 -2.92
C SER A 54 -20.59 7.57 -2.32
N LEU A 55 -20.05 7.59 -1.10
CA LEU A 55 -19.68 6.38 -0.36
C LEU A 55 -20.13 6.51 1.09
N ASP A 56 -20.91 5.53 1.54
CA ASP A 56 -21.30 5.38 2.93
C ASP A 56 -20.64 4.14 3.55
N TYR A 57 -20.39 4.19 4.87
CA TYR A 57 -19.94 3.06 5.67
C TYR A 57 -20.78 2.94 6.94
N ALA A 58 -21.43 1.80 7.15
CA ALA A 58 -22.33 1.54 8.27
C ALA A 58 -23.39 2.67 8.42
N ASN A 59 -23.99 3.10 7.30
CA ASN A 59 -24.95 4.20 7.18
C ASN A 59 -24.44 5.58 7.62
N LYS A 60 -23.13 5.78 7.64
CA LYS A 60 -22.49 7.07 7.86
C LYS A 60 -21.80 7.54 6.59
N PRO A 61 -21.92 8.82 6.17
CA PRO A 61 -21.24 9.31 4.99
C PRO A 61 -19.72 9.30 5.19
N VAL A 62 -19.01 8.80 4.19
CA VAL A 62 -17.54 8.82 4.07
C VAL A 62 -17.16 9.82 3.00
N VAL A 63 -17.59 9.61 1.76
CA VAL A 63 -17.47 10.59 0.68
C VAL A 63 -18.88 11.09 0.36
N GLU A 64 -19.13 12.37 0.63
CA GLU A 64 -20.44 12.99 0.38
C GLU A 64 -20.68 13.13 -1.12
N GLU A 65 -19.66 13.55 -1.86
CA GLU A 65 -19.68 13.69 -3.31
C GLU A 65 -18.25 13.61 -3.86
N GLY A 66 -18.02 12.76 -4.85
CA GLY A 66 -16.77 12.63 -5.56
C GLY A 66 -17.00 12.66 -7.07
N GLU A 67 -16.08 13.26 -7.82
CA GLU A 67 -16.06 13.23 -9.28
C GLU A 67 -15.26 12.01 -9.74
N LEU A 68 -15.70 11.36 -10.83
CA LEU A 68 -15.03 10.26 -11.49
C LEU A 68 -14.64 10.64 -12.91
N GLY A 69 -13.58 9.99 -13.43
CA GLY A 69 -13.17 10.12 -14.80
C GLY A 69 -11.76 10.66 -15.00
N VAL A 70 -11.44 11.00 -16.23
CA VAL A 70 -10.12 11.47 -16.65
C VAL A 70 -10.23 12.62 -17.64
N ASN A 71 -9.15 13.39 -17.77
CA ASN A 71 -8.91 14.27 -18.89
C ASN A 71 -7.94 13.65 -19.85
N ILE A 72 -8.22 13.84 -21.14
CA ILE A 72 -7.41 13.34 -22.25
C ILE A 72 -7.14 14.50 -23.20
N ASP A 73 -5.94 14.56 -23.73
CA ASP A 73 -5.57 15.46 -24.84
C ASP A 73 -5.13 14.63 -26.06
N ASN A 74 -6.08 14.32 -26.91
CA ASN A 74 -5.84 13.57 -28.14
C ASN A 74 -5.80 14.47 -29.40
N HIS A 75 -5.71 15.78 -29.25
CA HIS A 75 -5.83 16.73 -30.36
C HIS A 75 -4.95 16.43 -31.56
N LEU A 76 -3.71 16.01 -31.33
CA LEU A 76 -2.78 15.67 -32.41
C LEU A 76 -3.20 14.41 -33.16
N VAL A 77 -3.63 13.37 -32.42
CA VAL A 77 -4.06 12.09 -33.00
C VAL A 77 -5.37 12.27 -33.75
N GLU A 78 -6.35 12.94 -33.15
CA GLU A 78 -7.66 13.23 -33.75
C GLU A 78 -7.48 14.04 -35.03
N SER A 79 -6.67 15.12 -34.99
CA SER A 79 -6.36 15.94 -36.16
C SER A 79 -5.67 15.15 -37.26
N ALA A 80 -4.68 14.32 -36.94
CA ALA A 80 -3.96 13.51 -37.93
C ALA A 80 -4.84 12.44 -38.58
N MET A 81 -5.85 11.96 -37.87
CA MET A 81 -6.82 10.96 -38.37
C MET A 81 -8.03 11.59 -39.05
N GLY A 82 -8.14 12.92 -39.09
CA GLY A 82 -9.30 13.63 -39.63
C GLY A 82 -10.57 13.44 -38.79
N ILE A 83 -10.43 13.18 -37.49
CA ILE A 83 -11.51 13.07 -36.53
C ILE A 83 -11.77 14.48 -35.95
N PRO A 84 -13.02 14.91 -35.78
CA PRO A 84 -13.30 16.18 -35.08
C PRO A 84 -12.71 16.19 -33.69
N VAL A 85 -11.93 17.22 -33.40
CA VAL A 85 -11.27 17.39 -32.11
C VAL A 85 -12.29 17.62 -31.01
N ASP A 86 -12.22 16.87 -29.90
CA ASP A 86 -13.02 17.11 -28.70
C ASP A 86 -12.49 18.32 -27.94
N THR A 87 -13.26 19.40 -27.94
CA THR A 87 -12.90 20.65 -27.26
C THR A 87 -13.33 20.70 -25.79
N ASN A 88 -13.94 19.62 -25.27
CA ASN A 88 -14.31 19.57 -23.86
C ASN A 88 -13.05 19.47 -22.98
N ARG A 89 -12.92 20.40 -22.03
CA ARG A 89 -11.81 20.37 -21.08
C ARG A 89 -11.87 19.20 -20.10
N VAL A 90 -13.06 18.66 -19.86
CA VAL A 90 -13.29 17.46 -19.06
C VAL A 90 -13.74 16.36 -20.02
N TRP A 91 -12.80 15.48 -20.39
CA TRP A 91 -13.05 14.49 -21.44
C TRP A 91 -14.21 13.56 -21.11
N THR A 92 -14.35 13.12 -19.86
CA THR A 92 -15.45 12.24 -19.41
C THR A 92 -16.81 12.97 -19.25
N LYS A 93 -16.84 14.29 -19.44
CA LYS A 93 -18.12 15.04 -19.38
C LYS A 93 -19.02 14.68 -20.58
N GLY A 94 -20.26 14.36 -20.28
CA GLY A 94 -21.27 14.00 -21.28
C GLY A 94 -21.20 12.57 -21.78
N MET A 95 -20.44 11.69 -21.10
CA MET A 95 -20.52 10.25 -21.34
C MET A 95 -21.89 9.71 -20.90
N GLU A 96 -22.43 8.78 -21.68
CA GLU A 96 -23.72 8.12 -21.41
C GLU A 96 -23.45 6.70 -20.90
N VAL A 97 -24.11 6.27 -19.83
CA VAL A 97 -24.11 4.88 -19.38
C VAL A 97 -24.91 4.03 -20.37
N THR A 98 -24.28 3.06 -20.99
CA THR A 98 -24.90 2.18 -21.99
C THR A 98 -25.40 0.88 -21.38
N SER A 99 -24.70 0.34 -20.39
CA SER A 99 -25.09 -0.83 -19.61
C SER A 99 -24.35 -0.89 -18.28
N VAL A 100 -24.87 -1.70 -17.38
CA VAL A 100 -24.27 -1.97 -16.07
C VAL A 100 -24.22 -3.47 -15.85
N GLU A 101 -23.07 -3.97 -15.43
CA GLU A 101 -22.87 -5.37 -15.09
C GLU A 101 -22.55 -5.51 -13.60
N HIS A 102 -23.05 -6.59 -12.99
CA HIS A 102 -22.76 -6.95 -11.61
C HIS A 102 -22.20 -8.37 -11.53
N ARG A 103 -21.20 -8.57 -10.70
CA ARG A 103 -20.69 -9.89 -10.35
C ARG A 103 -20.22 -9.93 -8.89
N SER A 104 -20.05 -11.13 -8.38
CA SER A 104 -19.49 -11.37 -7.04
C SER A 104 -18.40 -12.41 -7.12
N GLU A 105 -17.42 -12.31 -6.23
CA GLU A 105 -16.33 -13.26 -6.09
C GLU A 105 -16.14 -13.61 -4.61
N ASP A 106 -15.91 -14.89 -4.31
CA ASP A 106 -15.55 -15.35 -2.97
C ASP A 106 -14.59 -16.53 -3.09
N ASN A 107 -13.33 -16.24 -3.05
CA ASN A 107 -12.29 -17.25 -3.07
C ASN A 107 -11.23 -16.99 -2.00
N THR A 108 -10.33 -17.95 -1.80
CA THR A 108 -9.20 -17.81 -0.88
C THR A 108 -7.93 -18.28 -1.58
N TRP A 109 -6.92 -17.46 -1.58
CA TRP A 109 -5.63 -17.77 -2.18
C TRP A 109 -4.51 -17.87 -1.13
N LYS A 110 -3.49 -18.66 -1.43
CA LYS A 110 -2.31 -18.83 -0.58
C LYS A 110 -1.24 -17.83 -0.99
N THR A 111 -0.65 -17.17 -0.02
CA THR A 111 0.49 -16.28 -0.25
C THR A 111 1.77 -17.10 -0.44
N VAL A 112 2.72 -16.59 -1.21
CA VAL A 112 4.09 -17.14 -1.25
C VAL A 112 4.76 -16.88 0.10
N TYR A 113 4.56 -15.71 0.64
CA TYR A 113 4.89 -15.26 1.99
C TYR A 113 4.00 -14.04 2.31
N GLY A 114 3.91 -13.64 3.57
CA GLY A 114 3.09 -12.46 3.88
C GLY A 114 2.89 -12.25 5.37
N GLU A 115 1.91 -11.44 5.67
CA GLU A 115 1.37 -11.26 7.02
C GLU A 115 0.28 -12.30 7.33
N TYR A 116 -0.15 -13.04 6.31
CA TYR A 116 -1.15 -14.09 6.36
C TYR A 116 -0.71 -15.20 5.40
N SER A 117 -0.90 -16.46 5.79
CA SER A 117 -0.66 -17.62 4.90
C SER A 117 -1.76 -17.81 3.86
N GLN A 118 -2.94 -17.25 4.11
CA GLN A 118 -4.09 -17.26 3.21
C GLN A 118 -4.84 -15.93 3.30
N ILE A 119 -5.34 -15.46 2.17
CA ILE A 119 -6.12 -14.22 2.08
C ILE A 119 -7.42 -14.54 1.35
N ARG A 120 -8.56 -14.13 1.94
CA ARG A 120 -9.86 -14.19 1.29
C ARG A 120 -9.98 -13.03 0.30
N ASP A 121 -10.43 -13.33 -0.91
CA ASP A 121 -10.73 -12.36 -1.96
C ASP A 121 -12.26 -12.39 -2.17
N HIS A 122 -12.97 -11.53 -1.43
CA HIS A 122 -14.43 -11.55 -1.35
C HIS A 122 -14.98 -10.15 -1.60
N TYR A 123 -15.64 -9.97 -2.75
CA TYR A 123 -16.17 -8.69 -3.16
C TYR A 123 -17.42 -8.81 -4.03
N ASN A 124 -18.19 -7.74 -4.09
CA ASN A 124 -19.14 -7.46 -5.15
C ASN A 124 -18.52 -6.44 -6.11
N GLU A 125 -18.76 -6.61 -7.40
CA GLU A 125 -18.24 -5.73 -8.45
C GLU A 125 -19.40 -5.19 -9.30
N MET A 126 -19.29 -3.93 -9.68
CA MET A 126 -20.13 -3.25 -10.65
C MET A 126 -19.24 -2.67 -11.74
N THR A 127 -19.58 -2.97 -13.00
CA THR A 127 -18.96 -2.34 -14.16
C THR A 127 -19.99 -1.47 -14.86
N LEU A 128 -19.70 -0.17 -14.93
CA LEU A 128 -20.46 0.81 -15.68
C LEU A 128 -19.82 0.96 -17.05
N HIS A 129 -20.50 0.57 -18.11
CA HIS A 129 -20.05 0.77 -19.48
C HIS A 129 -20.56 2.11 -19.98
N LEU A 130 -19.64 2.97 -20.40
CA LEU A 130 -19.94 4.32 -20.86
C LEU A 130 -19.46 4.54 -22.27
N MET A 131 -20.15 5.42 -22.95
CA MET A 131 -19.82 5.80 -24.33
C MET A 131 -19.95 7.32 -24.49
N LYS A 132 -19.04 7.90 -25.27
CA LYS A 132 -19.09 9.29 -25.70
C LYS A 132 -18.99 9.37 -27.22
N GLY A 133 -19.75 10.27 -27.83
CA GLY A 133 -19.74 10.55 -29.27
C GLY A 133 -20.74 9.72 -30.09
N GLY A 134 -20.93 10.13 -31.34
CA GLY A 134 -21.64 9.47 -32.42
C GLY A 134 -22.99 8.82 -32.13
N LYS A 135 -24.10 9.55 -32.15
CA LYS A 135 -25.38 8.92 -32.50
C LYS A 135 -25.24 8.43 -33.93
N HIS A 136 -25.48 7.13 -34.18
CA HIS A 136 -25.50 6.57 -35.51
C HIS A 136 -26.28 7.45 -36.47
N ASP A 137 -25.58 8.14 -37.35
CA ASP A 137 -26.16 8.53 -38.61
C ASP A 137 -26.11 7.30 -39.52
N ASN A 138 -27.29 6.84 -39.96
CA ASN A 138 -27.43 5.72 -40.89
C ASN A 138 -26.92 6.05 -42.31
N SER A 139 -26.15 7.12 -42.48
CA SER A 139 -25.65 7.59 -43.77
C SER A 139 -24.64 6.66 -44.46
N GLY A 140 -24.20 5.58 -43.79
CA GLY A 140 -23.32 4.56 -44.39
C GLY A 140 -21.87 5.00 -44.60
N ASN A 141 -21.51 6.21 -44.25
CA ASN A 141 -20.13 6.68 -44.26
C ASN A 141 -19.42 6.22 -42.99
N GLY A 142 -18.43 5.34 -43.12
CA GLY A 142 -17.70 4.72 -42.01
C GLY A 142 -16.92 5.67 -41.08
N TYR A 143 -17.17 6.97 -41.16
CA TYR A 143 -16.59 8.01 -40.30
C TYR A 143 -17.22 8.09 -38.91
N ASP A 144 -18.50 7.74 -38.76
CA ASP A 144 -19.22 7.93 -37.48
C ASP A 144 -18.77 6.97 -36.38
N LYS A 145 -18.31 5.77 -36.74
CA LYS A 145 -17.72 4.83 -35.77
C LYS A 145 -16.37 5.29 -35.20
N ARG A 146 -15.66 6.20 -35.88
CA ARG A 146 -14.37 6.74 -35.44
C ARG A 146 -14.48 7.81 -34.37
N GLN A 147 -15.69 8.25 -34.03
CA GLN A 147 -15.96 9.28 -33.02
C GLN A 147 -16.52 8.70 -31.70
N GLN A 148 -16.56 7.38 -31.56
CA GLN A 148 -17.04 6.74 -30.34
C GLN A 148 -15.87 6.41 -29.42
N TYR A 149 -15.93 6.97 -28.21
CA TYR A 149 -15.02 6.62 -27.15
C TYR A 149 -15.72 5.73 -26.13
N LEU A 150 -15.14 4.57 -25.86
CA LEU A 150 -15.61 3.64 -24.84
C LEU A 150 -14.80 3.83 -23.57
N PHE A 151 -15.49 3.76 -22.44
CA PHE A 151 -14.87 3.95 -21.13
C PHE A 151 -15.66 3.17 -20.08
N ASP A 152 -14.99 2.36 -19.29
CA ASP A 152 -15.61 1.62 -18.22
C ASP A 152 -15.14 2.13 -16.85
N ILE A 153 -16.08 2.18 -15.91
CA ILE A 153 -15.77 2.38 -14.50
C ILE A 153 -16.06 1.07 -13.79
N ILE A 154 -15.01 0.45 -13.26
CA ILE A 154 -15.08 -0.79 -12.50
C ILE A 154 -14.99 -0.44 -11.02
N VAL A 155 -15.98 -0.84 -10.23
CA VAL A 155 -16.03 -0.64 -8.78
C VAL A 155 -16.10 -1.98 -8.09
N ARG A 156 -15.19 -2.24 -7.15
CA ARG A 156 -15.21 -3.39 -6.24
C ARG A 156 -15.48 -2.94 -4.82
N ALA A 157 -16.50 -3.51 -4.20
CA ALA A 157 -16.80 -3.33 -2.80
C ALA A 157 -16.43 -4.60 -2.03
N TYR A 158 -15.37 -4.52 -1.23
CA TYR A 158 -14.91 -5.54 -0.29
C TYR A 158 -15.44 -5.24 1.11
N ASP A 159 -15.32 -6.19 2.03
CA ASP A 159 -15.58 -5.94 3.45
C ASP A 159 -14.52 -5.01 4.07
N GLU A 160 -13.35 -4.93 3.45
CA GLU A 160 -12.19 -4.12 3.85
C GLU A 160 -12.17 -2.71 3.24
N GLY A 161 -12.89 -2.47 2.13
CA GLY A 161 -12.87 -1.18 1.44
C GLY A 161 -13.51 -1.21 0.07
N VAL A 162 -13.53 -0.05 -0.58
CA VAL A 162 -14.01 0.10 -1.96
C VAL A 162 -12.86 0.53 -2.85
N ALA A 163 -12.78 -0.06 -4.05
CA ALA A 163 -11.80 0.28 -5.06
C ALA A 163 -12.48 0.64 -6.39
N ILE A 164 -11.95 1.66 -7.05
CA ILE A 164 -12.43 2.21 -8.33
C ILE A 164 -11.31 2.10 -9.35
N ARG A 165 -11.63 1.66 -10.55
CA ARG A 165 -10.69 1.55 -11.66
C ARG A 165 -11.32 2.05 -12.94
N TYR A 166 -10.53 2.70 -13.77
CA TYR A 166 -10.92 3.05 -15.12
C TYR A 166 -10.30 2.04 -16.09
N HIS A 167 -11.14 1.55 -17.00
CA HIS A 167 -10.76 0.65 -18.08
C HIS A 167 -11.12 1.29 -19.41
N PHE A 168 -10.17 1.28 -20.33
CA PHE A 168 -10.38 1.66 -21.73
C PHE A 168 -10.52 0.38 -22.53
N PRO A 169 -11.75 0.00 -22.96
CA PRO A 169 -11.96 -1.22 -23.75
C PRO A 169 -11.25 -1.14 -25.10
N GLU A 170 -11.05 -2.29 -25.73
CA GLU A 170 -10.64 -2.35 -27.12
C GLU A 170 -11.71 -1.67 -27.99
N ALA A 171 -11.39 -0.50 -28.48
CA ALA A 171 -12.27 0.26 -29.34
C ALA A 171 -11.89 0.06 -30.80
N THR A 172 -12.88 0.20 -31.71
CA THR A 172 -12.67 0.21 -33.16
C THR A 172 -11.58 1.19 -33.62
N ASN A 173 -11.22 2.11 -32.76
CA ASN A 173 -10.24 3.16 -33.03
C ASN A 173 -8.92 2.94 -32.29
N GLY A 174 -8.62 1.70 -31.83
CA GLY A 174 -7.38 1.24 -31.17
C GLY A 174 -6.36 2.32 -30.89
N LEU A 175 -6.56 3.11 -29.83
CA LEU A 175 -5.99 4.42 -29.92
C LEU A 175 -5.03 4.70 -28.80
N PHE A 176 -3.99 5.40 -29.17
CA PHE A 176 -3.18 6.15 -28.24
C PHE A 176 -4.06 7.18 -27.54
N MET A 177 -4.04 7.16 -26.21
CA MET A 177 -4.71 8.14 -25.38
C MET A 177 -3.66 8.84 -24.52
N HIS A 178 -3.60 10.17 -24.63
CA HIS A 178 -2.75 11.01 -23.78
C HIS A 178 -3.56 11.49 -22.58
N ILE A 179 -3.43 10.79 -21.45
CA ILE A 179 -4.16 11.11 -20.20
C ILE A 179 -3.42 12.22 -19.47
N THR A 180 -4.09 13.34 -19.26
CA THR A 180 -3.49 14.54 -18.66
C THR A 180 -3.92 14.78 -17.21
N ASP A 181 -5.01 14.16 -16.75
CA ASP A 181 -5.48 14.34 -15.38
C ASP A 181 -6.41 13.19 -14.95
N ASP A 182 -6.29 12.77 -13.70
CA ASP A 182 -7.21 11.87 -13.00
C ASP A 182 -8.20 12.73 -12.19
N LEU A 183 -9.47 12.70 -12.54
CA LEU A 183 -10.50 13.55 -11.93
C LEU A 183 -11.05 13.00 -10.62
N THR A 184 -10.66 11.76 -10.25
CA THR A 184 -11.15 11.10 -9.03
C THR A 184 -10.97 12.01 -7.82
N SER A 185 -12.09 12.40 -7.21
CA SER A 185 -12.10 13.29 -6.06
C SER A 185 -12.92 12.74 -4.90
N PHE A 186 -12.70 13.31 -3.72
CA PHE A 186 -13.24 12.83 -2.45
C PHE A 186 -13.64 14.05 -1.61
N ARG A 187 -14.92 14.34 -1.51
CA ARG A 187 -15.43 15.40 -0.66
C ARG A 187 -15.91 14.83 0.66
N PHE A 188 -15.41 15.38 1.74
CA PHE A 188 -15.73 14.99 3.12
C PHE A 188 -16.55 16.08 3.81
N ALA A 189 -17.27 15.68 4.86
CA ALA A 189 -17.87 16.63 5.78
C ALA A 189 -16.77 17.50 6.43
N PRO A 190 -17.07 18.80 6.70
CA PRO A 190 -16.12 19.69 7.35
C PRO A 190 -15.64 19.18 8.70
N GLY A 191 -14.33 19.33 8.98
CA GLY A 191 -13.71 18.91 10.23
C GLY A 191 -12.86 17.63 10.13
N ALA A 192 -12.73 17.05 8.94
CA ALA A 192 -11.79 15.94 8.72
C ALA A 192 -10.34 16.41 8.85
N GLU A 193 -9.49 15.55 9.41
CA GLU A 193 -8.05 15.74 9.58
C GLU A 193 -7.29 14.64 8.84
N ALA A 194 -6.16 15.00 8.21
CA ALA A 194 -5.30 14.09 7.46
C ALA A 194 -3.91 13.96 8.10
N TYR A 195 -3.31 12.79 7.98
CA TYR A 195 -1.89 12.55 8.29
C TYR A 195 -1.06 12.72 7.02
N HIS A 196 -0.67 13.95 6.75
CA HIS A 196 -0.05 14.41 5.51
C HIS A 196 1.46 14.14 5.50
N TYR A 197 1.95 13.47 4.45
CA TYR A 197 3.35 13.29 4.12
C TYR A 197 3.65 14.03 2.81
N ALA A 198 4.55 15.01 2.82
CA ALA A 198 4.93 15.74 1.61
C ALA A 198 5.72 14.89 0.60
N TRP A 199 6.58 13.99 1.12
CA TRP A 199 7.29 12.96 0.37
C TRP A 199 7.37 11.67 1.18
N ALA A 200 7.72 10.57 0.53
CA ALA A 200 7.54 9.24 1.10
C ALA A 200 8.33 8.98 2.38
N GLN A 201 9.52 9.58 2.54
CA GLN A 201 10.37 9.46 3.72
C GLN A 201 10.16 10.60 4.74
N SER A 202 9.23 11.55 4.49
CA SER A 202 8.96 12.64 5.44
C SER A 202 8.24 12.15 6.70
N HIS A 203 8.19 13.03 7.71
CA HIS A 203 7.35 12.82 8.88
C HIS A 203 5.91 13.26 8.58
N ALA A 204 4.93 12.57 9.17
CA ALA A 204 3.53 12.96 9.04
C ALA A 204 3.22 14.25 9.78
N ASN A 205 2.43 15.12 9.15
CA ASN A 205 1.82 16.26 9.79
C ASN A 205 0.31 16.02 9.88
N LYS A 206 -0.26 16.10 11.08
CA LYS A 206 -1.71 16.06 11.27
C LYS A 206 -2.29 17.44 10.92
N VAL A 207 -3.10 17.54 9.86
CA VAL A 207 -3.58 18.78 9.28
C VAL A 207 -5.06 18.69 8.92
N LYS A 208 -5.78 19.81 8.98
CA LYS A 208 -7.17 19.89 8.50
C LYS A 208 -7.20 19.96 6.97
N LEU A 209 -8.33 19.55 6.38
CA LEU A 209 -8.55 19.65 4.94
C LEU A 209 -8.98 21.07 4.54
N LEU A 210 -8.12 22.07 4.82
CA LEU A 210 -8.36 23.49 4.55
C LEU A 210 -7.23 24.09 3.70
N LYS A 211 -7.57 24.87 2.70
CA LYS A 211 -6.59 25.59 1.85
C LYS A 211 -5.67 26.54 2.62
N SER A 212 -6.08 26.96 3.81
CA SER A 212 -5.25 27.78 4.69
C SER A 212 -4.10 27.03 5.37
N GLU A 213 -4.16 25.70 5.44
CA GLU A 213 -3.09 24.89 6.00
C GLU A 213 -1.88 24.84 5.06
N ALA A 214 -0.70 25.20 5.57
CA ALA A 214 0.51 25.33 4.76
C ALA A 214 0.96 24.01 4.13
N ALA A 215 0.67 22.87 4.77
CA ALA A 215 1.03 21.55 4.27
C ALA A 215 0.41 21.25 2.90
N TRP A 216 -0.77 21.79 2.58
CA TRP A 216 -1.44 21.57 1.30
C TRP A 216 -0.88 22.41 0.13
N LYS A 217 0.23 23.11 0.34
CA LYS A 217 1.04 23.64 -0.78
C LYS A 217 1.75 22.50 -1.52
N GLU A 218 2.01 21.41 -0.81
CA GLU A 218 2.58 20.18 -1.35
C GLU A 218 1.48 19.10 -1.44
N GLU A 219 1.62 18.20 -2.40
CA GLU A 219 0.75 17.06 -2.54
C GLU A 219 1.07 16.02 -1.44
N ALA A 220 0.03 15.35 -0.92
CA ALA A 220 0.19 14.32 0.08
C ALA A 220 0.51 12.97 -0.55
N GLU A 221 1.49 12.25 0.00
CA GLU A 221 1.77 10.85 -0.34
C GLU A 221 0.61 9.92 0.05
N ARG A 222 0.50 8.81 -0.68
CA ARG A 222 -0.47 7.74 -0.42
C ARG A 222 0.21 6.54 0.27
N PRO A 223 -0.55 5.73 1.05
CA PRO A 223 -1.94 6.01 1.43
C PRO A 223 -2.02 7.21 2.37
N LEU A 224 -3.06 8.02 2.16
CA LEU A 224 -3.38 9.15 3.02
C LEU A 224 -4.44 8.74 4.03
N THR A 225 -4.08 8.73 5.29
CA THR A 225 -5.00 8.39 6.39
C THR A 225 -5.71 9.64 6.91
N LEU A 226 -7.00 9.49 7.15
CA LEU A 226 -7.91 10.54 7.58
C LEU A 226 -8.61 10.12 8.87
N HIS A 227 -8.86 11.09 9.75
CA HIS A 227 -9.84 11.00 10.83
C HIS A 227 -11.01 11.92 10.47
N LEU A 228 -12.18 11.33 10.21
CA LEU A 228 -13.36 12.05 9.73
C LEU A 228 -14.14 12.68 10.89
N ALA A 229 -14.88 13.74 10.60
CA ALA A 229 -15.67 14.47 11.60
C ALA A 229 -16.73 13.62 12.31
N ASN A 230 -17.21 12.56 11.66
CA ASN A 230 -18.18 11.59 12.24
C ASN A 230 -17.53 10.47 13.05
N GLY A 231 -16.22 10.55 13.33
CA GLY A 231 -15.45 9.61 14.14
C GLY A 231 -14.94 8.38 13.39
N LEU A 232 -15.20 8.24 12.07
CA LEU A 232 -14.62 7.18 11.26
C LEU A 232 -13.17 7.52 10.89
N TYR A 233 -12.38 6.46 10.65
CA TYR A 233 -11.06 6.54 10.05
C TYR A 233 -11.14 6.07 8.59
N ALA A 234 -10.43 6.76 7.70
CA ALA A 234 -10.36 6.35 6.30
C ALA A 234 -8.91 6.38 5.81
N ALA A 235 -8.59 5.57 4.81
CA ALA A 235 -7.31 5.62 4.11
C ALA A 235 -7.55 5.57 2.60
N ILE A 236 -6.98 6.54 1.86
CA ILE A 236 -7.07 6.63 0.41
C ILE A 236 -5.73 6.27 -0.18
N GLY A 237 -5.71 5.40 -1.18
CA GLY A 237 -4.48 4.99 -1.84
C GLY A 237 -4.69 4.49 -3.26
N GLU A 238 -3.61 3.97 -3.83
CA GLU A 238 -3.63 3.32 -5.13
C GLU A 238 -3.05 1.90 -5.06
N ALA A 239 -3.51 1.02 -5.96
CA ALA A 239 -3.00 -0.33 -6.10
C ALA A 239 -2.79 -0.68 -7.58
N THR A 240 -1.91 -1.66 -7.85
CA THR A 240 -1.58 -2.12 -9.21
C THR A 240 -0.98 -1.02 -10.09
N LEU A 241 -0.11 -0.20 -9.52
CA LEU A 241 0.67 0.75 -10.29
C LEU A 241 1.85 0.03 -10.94
N THR A 242 1.81 -0.23 -12.25
CA THR A 242 2.84 -0.99 -12.98
C THR A 242 3.34 -0.33 -14.26
N ASP A 243 2.47 0.32 -14.99
CA ASP A 243 2.74 0.97 -16.28
C ASP A 243 1.93 2.27 -16.40
N PHE A 244 1.97 3.06 -15.37
CA PHE A 244 1.26 4.33 -15.28
C PHE A 244 2.04 5.30 -14.41
N VAL A 245 1.63 6.56 -14.39
CA VAL A 245 2.22 7.56 -13.51
C VAL A 245 1.74 7.39 -12.07
N ARG A 246 2.62 7.66 -11.11
CA ARG A 246 2.30 7.65 -9.69
C ARG A 246 1.24 8.72 -9.36
N GLY A 247 0.25 8.34 -8.58
CA GLY A 247 -0.71 9.26 -7.99
C GLY A 247 -0.25 9.75 -6.61
N LYS A 248 -0.55 11.01 -6.30
CA LYS A 248 -0.59 11.62 -4.97
C LYS A 248 -1.99 12.19 -4.72
N LEU A 249 -2.18 12.86 -3.60
CA LEU A 249 -3.43 13.53 -3.26
C LEU A 249 -3.19 15.02 -3.06
N LYS A 250 -4.00 15.86 -3.71
CA LYS A 250 -3.98 17.30 -3.51
C LYS A 250 -5.33 17.80 -3.01
N LEU A 251 -5.31 18.90 -2.27
CA LEU A 251 -6.52 19.56 -1.82
C LEU A 251 -7.09 20.41 -2.98
N LYS A 252 -8.20 19.97 -3.57
CA LYS A 252 -8.91 20.67 -4.67
C LYS A 252 -9.63 21.90 -4.16
N ALA A 253 -10.36 21.75 -3.05
CA ALA A 253 -11.07 22.77 -2.31
C ALA A 253 -11.07 22.43 -0.82
N ASP A 254 -11.53 23.29 0.06
CA ASP A 254 -11.72 22.95 1.46
C ASP A 254 -12.61 21.72 1.57
N ASN A 255 -12.15 20.71 2.34
CA ASN A 255 -12.77 19.40 2.53
C ASN A 255 -12.90 18.54 1.26
N GLU A 256 -12.22 18.87 0.16
CA GLU A 256 -12.23 18.08 -1.06
C GLU A 256 -10.81 17.76 -1.53
N LEU A 257 -10.45 16.48 -1.46
CA LEU A 257 -9.23 15.91 -2.02
C LEU A 257 -9.46 15.49 -3.47
N LYS A 258 -8.39 15.43 -4.25
CA LYS A 258 -8.38 14.92 -5.62
C LYS A 258 -7.09 14.13 -5.85
N MET A 259 -7.14 13.12 -6.71
CA MET A 259 -5.95 12.49 -7.24
C MET A 259 -5.10 13.51 -8.01
N ALA A 260 -3.81 13.44 -7.84
CA ALA A 260 -2.81 14.25 -8.54
C ALA A 260 -1.85 13.29 -9.26
N MET A 261 -1.83 13.32 -10.57
CA MET A 261 -0.88 12.56 -11.38
C MET A 261 0.49 13.24 -11.30
N PHE A 262 1.56 12.44 -11.26
CA PHE A 262 2.93 12.97 -11.29
C PHE A 262 3.21 13.71 -12.61
N ASP A 263 2.71 13.16 -13.71
CA ASP A 263 2.83 13.70 -15.06
C ASP A 263 1.65 13.16 -15.90
N SER A 264 1.58 13.50 -17.18
CA SER A 264 0.68 12.84 -18.13
C SER A 264 1.13 11.39 -18.40
N ALA A 265 0.19 10.57 -18.87
CA ALA A 265 0.46 9.18 -19.24
C ALA A 265 -0.04 8.88 -20.66
N ASP A 266 0.75 8.13 -21.41
CA ASP A 266 0.39 7.61 -22.72
C ASP A 266 -0.04 6.16 -22.60
N ILE A 267 -1.24 5.83 -23.09
CA ILE A 267 -1.75 4.47 -23.11
C ILE A 267 -2.19 4.04 -24.50
N ILE A 268 -2.24 2.75 -24.71
CA ILE A 268 -2.83 2.13 -25.91
C ILE A 268 -3.97 1.25 -25.43
N THR A 269 -5.17 1.43 -26.00
CA THR A 269 -6.35 0.60 -25.65
C THR A 269 -6.18 -0.82 -26.22
N ALA A 270 -6.59 -1.89 -25.54
CA ALA A 270 -7.28 -1.92 -24.23
C ALA A 270 -6.31 -1.67 -23.07
N TYR A 271 -6.72 -0.89 -22.08
CA TYR A 271 -5.85 -0.52 -20.98
C TYR A 271 -6.59 -0.38 -19.65
N ASP A 272 -5.96 -0.85 -18.58
CA ASP A 272 -6.42 -0.72 -17.19
C ASP A 272 -5.59 0.31 -16.44
N MET A 273 -6.19 1.39 -15.93
CA MET A 273 -5.53 2.30 -15.00
C MET A 273 -5.34 1.64 -13.61
N PRO A 274 -4.43 2.15 -12.78
CA PRO A 274 -4.32 1.69 -11.39
C PRO A 274 -5.62 1.88 -10.60
N TRP A 275 -5.85 1.00 -9.63
CA TRP A 275 -6.97 1.15 -8.70
C TRP A 275 -6.78 2.36 -7.78
N ARG A 276 -7.87 3.07 -7.49
CA ARG A 276 -8.00 4.02 -6.41
C ARG A 276 -8.85 3.38 -5.33
N PHE A 277 -8.34 3.23 -4.11
CA PHE A 277 -9.08 2.57 -3.04
C PHE A 277 -9.35 3.49 -1.86
N ILE A 278 -10.42 3.17 -1.12
CA ILE A 278 -10.79 3.80 0.14
C ILE A 278 -11.06 2.68 1.15
N MET A 279 -10.23 2.57 2.19
CA MET A 279 -10.50 1.73 3.37
C MET A 279 -11.17 2.57 4.44
N VAL A 280 -12.10 1.98 5.21
CA VAL A 280 -12.76 2.67 6.32
C VAL A 280 -12.83 1.76 7.53
N GLY A 281 -12.71 2.36 8.73
CA GLY A 281 -12.87 1.68 10.00
C GLY A 281 -13.55 2.55 11.05
N GLU A 282 -14.20 1.92 12.01
CA GLU A 282 -14.76 2.60 13.19
C GLU A 282 -13.66 2.97 14.18
N LYS A 283 -12.54 2.25 14.15
CA LYS A 283 -11.33 2.47 14.94
C LYS A 283 -10.12 2.53 14.01
N ALA A 284 -9.07 3.23 14.43
CA ALA A 284 -7.83 3.31 13.67
C ALA A 284 -7.23 1.93 13.35
N ILE A 285 -7.30 0.97 14.30
CA ILE A 285 -6.79 -0.39 14.11
C ILE A 285 -7.50 -1.19 13.01
N ASP A 286 -8.74 -0.83 12.67
CA ASP A 286 -9.49 -1.50 11.62
C ASP A 286 -8.80 -1.32 10.27
N LEU A 287 -8.16 -0.16 10.03
CA LEU A 287 -7.38 0.08 8.82
C LEU A 287 -6.21 -0.90 8.70
N ILE A 288 -5.51 -1.19 9.81
CA ILE A 288 -4.41 -2.17 9.82
C ILE A 288 -4.93 -3.58 9.49
N ASN A 289 -6.11 -3.93 10.01
CA ASN A 289 -6.72 -5.25 9.77
C ASN A 289 -7.31 -5.39 8.36
N ASN A 290 -7.56 -4.26 7.64
CA ASN A 290 -8.16 -4.22 6.31
C ASN A 290 -7.14 -4.17 5.16
N LYS A 291 -5.84 -4.03 5.45
CA LYS A 291 -4.82 -3.72 4.43
C LYS A 291 -4.56 -4.81 3.38
N GLN A 292 -5.04 -6.05 3.58
CA GLN A 292 -4.97 -7.11 2.56
C GLN A 292 -5.78 -6.77 1.30
N LEU A 293 -6.68 -5.79 1.35
CA LEU A 293 -7.34 -5.21 0.18
C LEU A 293 -6.34 -4.86 -0.92
N VAL A 294 -5.20 -4.26 -0.57
CA VAL A 294 -4.19 -3.82 -1.54
C VAL A 294 -3.61 -5.00 -2.32
N LEU A 295 -3.42 -6.15 -1.67
CA LEU A 295 -2.97 -7.37 -2.35
C LEU A 295 -4.09 -7.94 -3.25
N ASN A 296 -5.34 -7.97 -2.78
CA ASN A 296 -6.48 -8.49 -3.53
C ASN A 296 -6.74 -7.72 -4.84
N LEU A 297 -6.36 -6.45 -4.90
CA LEU A 297 -6.46 -5.63 -6.10
C LEU A 297 -5.38 -5.94 -7.16
N ASN A 298 -4.41 -6.80 -6.86
CA ASN A 298 -3.35 -7.18 -7.79
C ASN A 298 -3.58 -8.57 -8.39
N ALA A 299 -2.99 -8.83 -9.55
CA ALA A 299 -3.08 -10.12 -10.22
C ALA A 299 -2.38 -11.23 -9.42
N PRO A 300 -2.78 -12.51 -9.60
CA PRO A 300 -2.08 -13.64 -9.03
C PRO A 300 -0.60 -13.71 -9.39
N CYS A 301 0.17 -14.47 -8.59
CA CYS A 301 1.59 -14.69 -8.82
C CYS A 301 1.87 -15.21 -10.23
N GLN A 302 2.84 -14.59 -10.91
CA GLN A 302 3.26 -14.94 -12.27
C GLN A 302 4.61 -15.67 -12.31
N ILE A 303 5.24 -15.91 -11.17
CA ILE A 303 6.46 -16.70 -11.06
C ILE A 303 6.08 -18.17 -10.88
N ALA A 304 6.44 -19.02 -11.82
CA ALA A 304 6.06 -20.43 -11.82
C ALA A 304 6.69 -21.22 -10.66
N ASP A 305 7.98 -21.00 -10.40
CA ASP A 305 8.69 -21.58 -9.25
C ASP A 305 9.10 -20.48 -8.29
N THR A 306 8.46 -20.42 -7.14
CA THR A 306 8.76 -19.47 -6.07
C THR A 306 9.63 -20.05 -4.96
N SER A 307 10.13 -21.27 -5.12
CA SER A 307 10.87 -22.00 -4.08
C SER A 307 12.20 -21.35 -3.70
N TRP A 308 12.77 -20.53 -4.59
CA TRP A 308 14.00 -19.78 -4.38
C TRP A 308 13.81 -18.48 -3.61
N ILE A 309 12.58 -17.96 -3.53
CA ILE A 309 12.26 -16.74 -2.78
C ILE A 309 12.27 -17.08 -1.28
N LYS A 310 13.21 -16.50 -0.55
CA LYS A 310 13.43 -16.81 0.86
C LYS A 310 13.36 -15.54 1.71
N PRO A 311 12.22 -15.30 2.40
CA PRO A 311 12.16 -14.25 3.42
C PRO A 311 13.21 -14.48 4.52
N GLY A 312 13.68 -13.38 5.14
CA GLY A 312 14.68 -13.51 6.20
C GLY A 312 15.14 -12.17 6.75
N LYS A 313 16.04 -12.23 7.70
CA LYS A 313 16.66 -11.08 8.34
C LYS A 313 18.02 -10.82 7.74
N ALA A 314 18.35 -9.56 7.49
CA ALA A 314 19.61 -9.13 6.90
C ALA A 314 20.42 -8.25 7.87
N PHE A 315 21.73 -8.36 7.79
CA PHE A 315 22.69 -7.53 8.49
C PHE A 315 23.49 -6.69 7.49
N ARG A 316 23.49 -5.38 7.67
CA ARG A 316 24.31 -4.48 6.85
C ARG A 316 25.77 -4.51 7.30
N VAL A 317 26.67 -4.76 6.37
CA VAL A 317 28.12 -4.68 6.61
C VAL A 317 28.57 -3.22 6.55
N CYS A 318 28.81 -2.60 7.70
CA CYS A 318 29.13 -1.17 7.79
C CYS A 318 30.52 -0.80 7.22
N ARG A 319 31.43 -1.77 7.11
CA ARG A 319 32.77 -1.56 6.54
C ARG A 319 33.01 -2.55 5.41
N LEU A 320 33.18 -2.01 4.22
CA LEU A 320 33.29 -2.79 2.98
C LEU A 320 34.74 -3.23 2.73
N ASP A 321 35.18 -4.29 3.42
CA ASP A 321 36.41 -5.05 3.17
C ASP A 321 36.15 -6.55 3.43
N MET A 322 36.97 -7.43 2.85
CA MET A 322 36.74 -8.90 2.93
C MET A 322 36.69 -9.41 4.37
N LYS A 323 37.57 -8.92 5.23
CA LYS A 323 37.62 -9.32 6.65
C LYS A 323 36.33 -9.01 7.37
N THR A 324 35.78 -7.81 7.18
CA THR A 324 34.55 -7.36 7.82
C THR A 324 33.34 -8.09 7.23
N CYS A 325 33.34 -8.37 5.92
CA CYS A 325 32.28 -9.16 5.28
C CYS A 325 32.22 -10.59 5.85
N LEU A 326 33.36 -11.27 6.00
CA LEU A 326 33.42 -12.62 6.60
C LEU A 326 32.95 -12.60 8.06
N ALA A 327 33.37 -11.61 8.85
CA ALA A 327 32.90 -11.41 10.22
C ALA A 327 31.39 -11.13 10.29
N GLY A 328 30.84 -10.42 9.30
CA GLY A 328 29.41 -10.20 9.14
C GLY A 328 28.64 -11.50 8.90
N VAL A 329 29.17 -12.40 8.08
CA VAL A 329 28.59 -13.74 7.88
C VAL A 329 28.56 -14.52 9.19
N ASP A 330 29.66 -14.55 9.95
CA ASP A 330 29.74 -15.26 11.23
C ASP A 330 28.77 -14.64 12.26
N PHE A 331 28.62 -13.30 12.27
CA PHE A 331 27.64 -12.61 13.09
C PHE A 331 26.18 -13.01 12.72
N CYS A 332 25.88 -13.15 11.44
CA CYS A 332 24.57 -13.63 10.98
C CYS A 332 24.27 -15.02 11.52
N VAL A 333 25.23 -15.95 11.47
CA VAL A 333 25.07 -17.31 12.02
C VAL A 333 24.79 -17.26 13.53
N ASP A 334 25.56 -16.47 14.28
CA ASP A 334 25.38 -16.33 15.73
C ASP A 334 24.00 -15.75 16.10
N ARG A 335 23.54 -14.75 15.35
CA ARG A 335 22.30 -14.02 15.60
C ARG A 335 21.08 -14.62 14.88
N GLY A 336 21.22 -15.68 14.11
CA GLY A 336 20.13 -16.31 13.37
C GLY A 336 19.58 -15.42 12.26
N LEU A 337 20.44 -14.68 11.57
CA LEU A 337 20.12 -13.89 10.40
C LEU A 337 20.42 -14.69 9.13
N GLN A 338 19.67 -14.44 8.07
CA GLN A 338 19.75 -15.18 6.83
C GLN A 338 20.66 -14.52 5.80
N TYR A 339 20.93 -13.22 5.94
CA TYR A 339 21.62 -12.44 4.92
C TYR A 339 22.62 -11.47 5.51
N ILE A 340 23.74 -11.25 4.79
CA ILE A 340 24.50 -10.00 4.87
C ILE A 340 24.14 -9.12 3.70
N GLU A 341 24.32 -7.83 3.87
CA GLU A 341 24.14 -6.84 2.81
C GLU A 341 25.36 -5.94 2.71
N LEU A 342 25.87 -5.76 1.48
CA LEU A 342 26.91 -4.82 1.12
C LEU A 342 26.24 -3.58 0.53
N ASP A 343 26.18 -2.53 1.32
CA ASP A 343 25.51 -1.29 0.96
C ASP A 343 26.35 -0.40 0.02
N ALA A 344 25.90 0.79 -0.28
CA ALA A 344 26.49 1.75 -1.22
C ALA A 344 28.01 1.86 -1.08
N GLY A 345 28.71 1.97 -2.20
CA GLY A 345 30.17 2.16 -2.28
C GLY A 345 31.02 0.90 -2.43
N TRP A 346 30.43 -0.30 -2.55
CA TRP A 346 31.20 -1.52 -2.76
C TRP A 346 31.83 -1.60 -4.17
N TYR A 347 31.18 -1.02 -5.18
CA TYR A 347 31.70 -0.94 -6.56
C TYR A 347 32.22 0.44 -6.95
N GLY A 348 32.23 1.40 -6.02
CA GLY A 348 32.72 2.76 -6.21
C GLY A 348 31.71 3.84 -5.91
N PRO A 349 32.01 5.10 -6.19
CA PRO A 349 31.07 6.20 -6.00
C PRO A 349 29.82 6.03 -6.88
N GLU A 350 28.66 5.99 -6.27
CA GLU A 350 27.39 5.60 -6.90
C GLU A 350 26.99 6.47 -8.09
N MET A 351 27.22 7.79 -7.98
CA MET A 351 26.82 8.77 -9.00
C MET A 351 27.87 8.99 -10.10
N LYS A 352 29.02 8.30 -10.07
CA LYS A 352 30.04 8.45 -11.11
C LYS A 352 29.80 7.49 -12.26
N MET A 353 29.78 8.00 -13.47
CA MET A 353 29.63 7.22 -14.72
C MET A 353 30.76 6.19 -14.93
N SER A 354 31.91 6.40 -14.32
CA SER A 354 33.04 5.45 -14.37
C SER A 354 32.91 4.28 -13.41
N SER A 355 31.98 4.32 -12.44
CA SER A 355 31.72 3.22 -11.53
C SER A 355 30.80 2.20 -12.20
N SER A 356 31.18 0.92 -12.14
CA SER A 356 30.45 -0.18 -12.75
C SER A 356 30.15 -1.24 -11.68
N ALA A 357 28.87 -1.63 -11.58
CA ALA A 357 28.43 -2.67 -10.66
C ALA A 357 28.80 -4.10 -11.13
N LEU A 358 29.49 -4.23 -12.26
CA LEU A 358 30.05 -5.50 -12.74
C LEU A 358 31.33 -5.90 -12.02
N LYS A 359 31.90 -5.04 -11.20
CA LYS A 359 33.16 -5.30 -10.48
C LYS A 359 33.21 -4.59 -9.13
N VAL A 360 33.88 -5.21 -8.17
CA VAL A 360 34.20 -4.59 -6.91
C VAL A 360 35.24 -3.47 -7.12
N LEU A 361 35.11 -2.38 -6.38
CA LEU A 361 36.15 -1.34 -6.34
C LEU A 361 37.44 -1.94 -5.78
N GLU A 362 38.56 -1.82 -6.50
CA GLU A 362 39.84 -2.45 -6.17
C GLU A 362 40.29 -2.18 -4.72
N SER A 363 40.11 -0.95 -4.24
CA SER A 363 40.47 -0.55 -2.87
C SER A 363 39.64 -1.21 -1.77
N ARG A 364 38.57 -1.94 -2.09
CA ARG A 364 37.69 -2.67 -1.13
C ARG A 364 38.25 -4.05 -0.78
N ASP A 365 39.08 -4.64 -1.65
CA ASP A 365 39.67 -5.97 -1.47
C ASP A 365 38.63 -7.07 -1.17
N ILE A 366 37.49 -7.00 -1.84
CA ILE A 366 36.41 -8.00 -1.70
C ILE A 366 36.41 -8.93 -2.92
N ASP A 367 36.58 -10.21 -2.67
CA ASP A 367 36.40 -11.29 -3.66
C ASP A 367 34.95 -11.79 -3.55
N MET A 368 34.06 -11.30 -4.41
CA MET A 368 32.61 -11.64 -4.38
C MET A 368 32.34 -13.14 -4.51
N PRO A 369 32.93 -13.87 -5.48
CA PRO A 369 32.74 -15.31 -5.55
C PRO A 369 33.13 -16.04 -4.26
N LYS A 370 34.25 -15.67 -3.67
CA LYS A 370 34.75 -16.26 -2.42
C LYS A 370 33.84 -15.91 -1.23
N LEU A 371 33.38 -14.67 -1.14
CA LEU A 371 32.45 -14.23 -0.11
C LEU A 371 31.12 -14.98 -0.21
N CYS A 372 30.52 -15.05 -1.40
CA CYS A 372 29.27 -15.78 -1.61
C CYS A 372 29.42 -17.28 -1.32
N ALA A 373 30.53 -17.90 -1.71
CA ALA A 373 30.82 -19.30 -1.40
C ALA A 373 30.94 -19.53 0.12
N TYR A 374 31.63 -18.64 0.84
CA TYR A 374 31.72 -18.70 2.30
C TYR A 374 30.36 -18.53 2.96
N ALA A 375 29.63 -17.49 2.60
CA ALA A 375 28.30 -17.23 3.13
C ALA A 375 27.37 -18.43 2.91
N LYS A 376 27.33 -18.98 1.70
CA LYS A 376 26.55 -20.18 1.35
C LYS A 376 26.94 -21.39 2.20
N SER A 377 28.24 -21.59 2.47
CA SER A 377 28.72 -22.69 3.33
C SER A 377 28.23 -22.58 4.77
N LYS A 378 27.84 -21.38 5.20
CA LYS A 378 27.29 -21.07 6.52
C LYS A 378 25.75 -20.94 6.53
N GLY A 379 25.08 -21.16 5.38
CA GLY A 379 23.65 -20.98 5.24
C GLY A 379 23.20 -19.52 5.21
N VAL A 380 24.11 -18.59 4.87
CA VAL A 380 23.86 -17.15 4.76
C VAL A 380 23.89 -16.74 3.29
N GLY A 381 22.96 -15.91 2.84
CA GLY A 381 22.96 -15.31 1.52
C GLY A 381 23.62 -13.92 1.52
N VAL A 382 23.87 -13.39 0.33
CA VAL A 382 24.49 -12.08 0.14
C VAL A 382 23.54 -11.19 -0.66
N TRP A 383 23.25 -10.01 -0.13
CA TRP A 383 22.59 -8.91 -0.81
C TRP A 383 23.59 -7.82 -1.15
N VAL A 384 23.33 -7.10 -2.22
CA VAL A 384 24.18 -5.97 -2.64
C VAL A 384 23.32 -4.77 -3.03
N TYR A 385 23.76 -3.59 -2.65
CA TYR A 385 23.18 -2.33 -3.12
C TYR A 385 23.64 -2.04 -4.55
N VAL A 386 22.73 -1.61 -5.43
CA VAL A 386 23.07 -1.09 -6.75
C VAL A 386 22.24 0.16 -7.04
N ASN A 387 22.92 1.25 -7.39
CA ASN A 387 22.28 2.51 -7.74
C ASN A 387 21.51 2.42 -9.06
N GLN A 388 20.38 3.12 -9.18
CA GLN A 388 19.58 3.18 -10.39
C GLN A 388 20.41 3.46 -11.65
N ARG A 389 21.37 4.38 -11.57
CA ARG A 389 22.24 4.69 -12.70
C ARG A 389 22.95 3.44 -13.25
N ALA A 390 23.53 2.63 -12.37
CA ALA A 390 24.20 1.39 -12.77
C ALA A 390 23.20 0.33 -13.25
N LEU A 391 22.07 0.18 -12.54
CA LEU A 391 20.99 -0.73 -12.96
C LEU A 391 20.47 -0.36 -14.36
N TYR A 392 20.21 0.93 -14.61
CA TYR A 392 19.70 1.37 -15.92
C TYR A 392 20.66 1.07 -17.06
N GLN A 393 21.96 1.18 -16.82
CA GLN A 393 23.00 0.97 -17.84
C GLN A 393 23.43 -0.49 -18.01
N GLU A 394 23.46 -1.25 -16.91
CA GLU A 394 24.20 -2.52 -16.85
C GLU A 394 23.31 -3.71 -16.43
N LEU A 395 22.00 -3.56 -16.24
CA LEU A 395 21.12 -4.59 -15.66
C LEU A 395 21.27 -5.96 -16.35
N ASP A 396 21.22 -5.98 -17.68
CA ASP A 396 21.29 -7.22 -18.47
C ASP A 396 22.67 -7.92 -18.38
N GLN A 397 23.72 -7.21 -17.91
CA GLN A 397 25.04 -7.76 -17.65
C GLN A 397 25.19 -8.13 -16.15
N ILE A 398 24.59 -7.34 -15.26
CA ILE A 398 24.60 -7.54 -13.82
C ILE A 398 23.92 -8.87 -13.45
N LEU A 399 22.72 -9.12 -13.97
CA LEU A 399 21.90 -10.24 -13.54
C LEU A 399 22.57 -11.61 -13.74
N PRO A 400 23.07 -11.98 -14.94
CA PRO A 400 23.76 -13.27 -15.11
C PRO A 400 25.07 -13.35 -14.32
N LEU A 401 25.75 -12.22 -14.08
CA LEU A 401 26.96 -12.18 -13.27
C LEU A 401 26.64 -12.44 -11.78
N TYR A 402 25.57 -11.82 -11.25
CA TYR A 402 25.17 -11.97 -9.86
C TYR A 402 24.60 -13.35 -9.57
N GLU A 403 23.85 -13.90 -10.50
CA GLU A 403 23.42 -15.31 -10.44
C GLU A 403 24.64 -16.24 -10.36
N LYS A 404 25.65 -16.03 -11.20
CA LYS A 404 26.91 -16.79 -11.16
C LYS A 404 27.68 -16.62 -9.85
N TRP A 405 27.67 -15.43 -9.23
CA TRP A 405 28.29 -15.20 -7.93
C TRP A 405 27.48 -15.82 -6.78
N GLY A 406 26.19 -16.05 -6.97
CA GLY A 406 25.27 -16.55 -5.94
C GLY A 406 24.70 -15.43 -5.06
N ILE A 407 24.55 -14.21 -5.61
CA ILE A 407 23.85 -13.10 -4.97
C ILE A 407 22.39 -13.48 -4.78
N SER A 408 21.85 -13.23 -3.59
CA SER A 408 20.47 -13.58 -3.21
C SER A 408 19.48 -12.44 -3.50
N GLY A 409 19.93 -11.20 -3.49
CA GLY A 409 19.07 -10.05 -3.72
C GLY A 409 19.84 -8.77 -4.00
N ILE A 410 19.13 -7.81 -4.56
CA ILE A 410 19.64 -6.48 -4.87
C ILE A 410 18.77 -5.43 -4.17
N LYS A 411 19.42 -4.53 -3.46
CA LYS A 411 18.83 -3.29 -2.96
C LYS A 411 18.99 -2.22 -4.03
N PHE A 412 17.90 -1.83 -4.65
CA PHE A 412 17.85 -0.80 -5.68
C PHE A 412 17.87 0.58 -5.00
N GLY A 413 18.91 1.37 -5.20
CA GLY A 413 19.08 2.66 -4.53
C GLY A 413 19.01 3.86 -5.45
N PHE A 414 18.64 5.01 -4.88
CA PHE A 414 18.38 6.29 -5.55
C PHE A 414 17.41 6.17 -6.71
N MET A 415 16.28 5.46 -6.44
CA MET A 415 15.30 5.13 -7.46
C MET A 415 14.45 6.35 -7.84
N GLN A 416 14.51 6.72 -9.12
CA GLN A 416 13.56 7.66 -9.70
C GLN A 416 12.21 6.98 -9.85
N ILE A 417 11.16 7.65 -9.41
CA ILE A 417 9.79 7.18 -9.47
C ILE A 417 8.87 8.33 -9.88
N GLY A 418 7.67 7.99 -10.29
CA GLY A 418 6.60 8.96 -10.54
C GLY A 418 6.18 9.01 -11.98
N SER A 419 7.09 9.19 -12.94
CA SER A 419 6.73 9.13 -14.37
C SER A 419 6.37 7.70 -14.81
N GLN A 420 5.62 7.60 -15.88
CA GLN A 420 5.27 6.31 -16.48
C GLN A 420 6.54 5.54 -16.92
N GLU A 421 7.49 6.23 -17.53
CA GLU A 421 8.76 5.61 -17.97
C GLU A 421 9.48 4.92 -16.82
N TRP A 422 9.68 5.61 -15.69
CA TRP A 422 10.38 5.05 -14.55
C TRP A 422 9.58 3.97 -13.84
N THR A 423 8.27 4.10 -13.77
CA THR A 423 7.39 3.05 -13.21
C THR A 423 7.48 1.78 -14.05
N THR A 424 7.35 1.88 -15.35
CA THR A 424 7.43 0.76 -16.30
C THR A 424 8.79 0.09 -16.24
N TRP A 425 9.88 0.88 -16.34
CA TRP A 425 11.23 0.37 -16.28
C TRP A 425 11.50 -0.40 -14.96
N LEU A 426 11.10 0.17 -13.83
CA LEU A 426 11.31 -0.42 -12.51
C LEU A 426 10.66 -1.81 -12.40
N HIS A 427 9.41 -1.93 -12.85
CA HIS A 427 8.70 -3.21 -12.82
C HIS A 427 9.28 -4.21 -13.83
N GLN A 428 9.79 -3.77 -14.96
CA GLN A 428 10.54 -4.62 -15.90
C GLN A 428 11.85 -5.12 -15.26
N ALA A 429 12.58 -4.25 -14.56
CA ALA A 429 13.80 -4.64 -13.84
C ALA A 429 13.53 -5.70 -12.77
N VAL A 430 12.45 -5.56 -11.99
CA VAL A 430 12.03 -6.58 -10.99
C VAL A 430 11.68 -7.91 -11.67
N ARG A 431 10.99 -7.90 -12.82
CA ARG A 431 10.69 -9.12 -13.60
C ARG A 431 11.97 -9.80 -14.06
N LYS A 432 12.91 -9.05 -14.64
CA LYS A 432 14.23 -9.58 -15.05
C LYS A 432 15.00 -10.17 -13.86
N CYS A 433 14.92 -9.54 -12.68
CA CYS A 433 15.50 -10.13 -11.45
C CYS A 433 14.86 -11.47 -11.10
N ALA A 434 13.55 -11.64 -11.30
CA ALA A 434 12.88 -12.92 -11.09
C ALA A 434 13.40 -14.02 -12.02
N ASP A 435 13.65 -13.71 -13.29
CA ASP A 435 14.21 -14.64 -14.28
C ASP A 435 15.61 -15.17 -13.87
N HIS A 436 16.34 -14.40 -13.06
CA HIS A 436 17.67 -14.75 -12.52
C HIS A 436 17.65 -15.16 -11.04
N HIS A 437 16.47 -15.46 -10.47
CA HIS A 437 16.29 -15.85 -9.07
C HIS A 437 16.85 -14.83 -8.06
N ILE A 438 16.71 -13.55 -8.34
CA ILE A 438 17.19 -12.44 -7.50
C ILE A 438 16.01 -11.73 -6.85
N MET A 439 16.05 -11.62 -5.52
CA MET A 439 15.09 -10.85 -4.73
C MET A 439 15.42 -9.36 -4.80
N VAL A 440 14.43 -8.50 -4.60
CA VAL A 440 14.57 -7.04 -4.74
C VAL A 440 14.02 -6.31 -3.53
N ASP A 441 14.77 -5.31 -3.08
CA ASP A 441 14.34 -4.24 -2.19
C ASP A 441 14.47 -2.90 -2.94
N ILE A 442 13.40 -2.09 -2.97
CA ILE A 442 13.41 -0.79 -3.66
C ILE A 442 13.52 0.32 -2.60
N HIS A 443 14.59 1.09 -2.67
CA HIS A 443 14.84 2.19 -1.74
C HIS A 443 14.28 3.54 -2.20
N ASP A 444 14.43 4.56 -1.35
CA ASP A 444 14.06 5.95 -1.48
C ASP A 444 12.52 6.17 -1.49
N GLU A 445 11.98 6.79 -2.51
CA GLU A 445 10.60 7.32 -2.53
C GLU A 445 9.52 6.28 -2.92
N TYR A 446 9.88 5.02 -3.20
CA TYR A 446 8.92 4.03 -3.66
C TYR A 446 8.05 3.51 -2.52
N ARG A 447 6.72 3.71 -2.62
CA ARG A 447 5.71 3.07 -1.76
C ARG A 447 5.01 1.95 -2.51
N PRO A 448 4.83 0.77 -1.90
CA PRO A 448 4.22 -0.38 -2.54
C PRO A 448 2.76 -0.13 -2.94
N THR A 449 2.33 -0.86 -3.97
CA THR A 449 0.95 -0.87 -4.47
C THR A 449 0.37 -2.28 -4.55
N GLY A 450 0.94 -3.22 -3.76
CA GLY A 450 0.51 -4.61 -3.67
C GLY A 450 1.07 -5.53 -4.76
N TRP A 451 1.92 -5.04 -5.63
CA TRP A 451 2.43 -5.80 -6.78
C TRP A 451 3.31 -7.01 -6.39
N SER A 452 3.77 -7.08 -5.14
CA SER A 452 4.42 -8.27 -4.58
C SER A 452 3.53 -9.54 -4.56
N ARG A 453 2.20 -9.42 -4.71
CA ARG A 453 1.32 -10.56 -4.99
C ARG A 453 1.65 -11.19 -6.34
N THR A 454 1.89 -10.36 -7.37
CA THR A 454 2.15 -10.77 -8.75
C THR A 454 3.60 -11.18 -8.96
N TYR A 455 4.53 -10.42 -8.39
CA TYR A 455 5.98 -10.67 -8.42
C TYR A 455 6.56 -10.68 -7.01
N PRO A 456 6.45 -11.82 -6.31
CA PRO A 456 6.88 -11.95 -4.90
C PRO A 456 8.40 -11.86 -4.69
N ASN A 457 9.22 -11.80 -5.74
CA ASN A 457 10.63 -11.43 -5.59
C ASN A 457 10.83 -9.95 -5.24
N LEU A 458 9.82 -9.09 -5.39
CA LEU A 458 9.79 -7.74 -4.81
C LEU A 458 9.44 -7.88 -3.32
N MET A 459 10.48 -7.97 -2.49
CA MET A 459 10.34 -8.34 -1.08
C MET A 459 9.89 -7.17 -0.22
N THR A 460 10.61 -6.07 -0.28
CA THR A 460 10.38 -4.90 0.58
C THR A 460 10.70 -3.61 -0.16
N GLN A 461 10.29 -2.48 0.42
CA GLN A 461 10.51 -1.17 -0.16
C GLN A 461 10.69 -0.14 0.95
N GLU A 462 11.54 0.86 0.73
CA GLU A 462 11.68 1.93 1.71
C GLU A 462 10.41 2.83 1.71
N GLY A 463 10.40 3.93 1.03
CA GLY A 463 9.27 4.87 1.01
C GLY A 463 8.74 5.23 2.39
N ILE A 464 9.62 5.34 3.38
CA ILE A 464 9.32 5.50 4.81
C ILE A 464 10.41 6.34 5.49
N GLY A 465 10.03 7.20 6.42
CA GLY A 465 10.99 7.80 7.36
C GLY A 465 11.45 6.77 8.38
N GLY A 466 12.45 5.96 8.01
CA GLY A 466 13.03 4.92 8.87
C GLY A 466 14.08 5.45 9.85
N ASN A 467 14.85 4.56 10.48
CA ASN A 467 15.89 4.98 11.42
C ASN A 467 16.99 5.86 10.78
N GLU A 468 17.11 5.85 9.47
CA GLU A 468 18.02 6.77 8.75
C GLU A 468 17.62 8.23 8.93
N GLU A 469 16.33 8.51 9.00
CA GLU A 469 15.73 9.84 9.19
C GLU A 469 15.59 10.22 10.68
N MET A 470 16.11 9.40 11.59
CA MET A 470 16.11 9.64 13.04
C MET A 470 14.72 9.99 13.62
N PRO A 471 13.68 9.20 13.33
CA PRO A 471 12.32 9.49 13.77
C PRO A 471 12.19 9.38 15.30
N ASP A 472 11.21 10.10 15.83
CA ASP A 472 10.78 9.92 17.22
C ASP A 472 9.74 8.82 17.38
N ALA A 473 9.31 8.57 18.60
CA ALA A 473 8.35 7.51 18.90
C ALA A 473 6.90 7.87 18.49
N GLU A 474 6.56 9.15 18.35
CA GLU A 474 5.27 9.58 17.82
C GLU A 474 5.17 9.19 16.34
N HIS A 475 6.17 9.55 15.53
CA HIS A 475 6.23 9.14 14.13
C HIS A 475 6.15 7.60 14.01
N ASN A 476 6.87 6.87 14.88
CA ASN A 476 6.86 5.41 14.86
C ASN A 476 5.46 4.83 15.12
N THR A 477 4.64 5.47 15.94
CA THR A 477 3.26 5.02 16.23
C THR A 477 2.22 5.56 15.23
N ILE A 478 2.61 6.45 14.31
CA ILE A 478 1.79 6.86 13.15
C ILE A 478 1.94 5.85 11.99
N LEU A 479 3.16 5.37 11.73
CA LEU A 479 3.49 4.53 10.58
C LEU A 479 2.60 3.29 10.37
N PRO A 480 2.21 2.52 11.39
CA PRO A 480 1.34 1.35 11.24
C PRO A 480 -0.03 1.67 10.63
N PHE A 481 -0.54 2.87 10.90
CA PHE A 481 -1.85 3.35 10.46
C PHE A 481 -1.81 4.16 9.16
N THR A 482 -0.64 4.32 8.58
CA THR A 482 -0.39 5.13 7.37
C THR A 482 0.44 4.33 6.38
N ARG A 483 1.77 4.47 6.39
CA ARG A 483 2.69 3.85 5.44
C ARG A 483 2.54 2.32 5.33
N PHE A 484 2.34 1.62 6.45
CA PHE A 484 2.21 0.16 6.45
C PHE A 484 0.85 -0.36 5.94
N LEU A 485 -0.11 0.52 5.63
CA LEU A 485 -1.38 0.12 5.02
C LEU A 485 -1.22 -0.33 3.56
N CYS A 486 -0.18 0.12 2.87
CA CYS A 486 0.05 -0.26 1.47
C CYS A 486 1.01 -1.44 1.30
N GLY A 487 1.68 -1.91 2.36
CA GLY A 487 2.57 -3.07 2.29
C GLY A 487 3.86 -2.94 3.10
N PRO A 488 4.83 -3.84 2.87
CA PRO A 488 6.07 -3.92 3.64
C PRO A 488 6.92 -2.66 3.57
N ALA A 489 7.80 -2.47 4.57
CA ALA A 489 8.78 -1.41 4.54
C ALA A 489 10.14 -1.85 5.10
N ASP A 490 11.23 -1.40 4.43
CA ASP A 490 12.57 -1.42 5.00
C ASP A 490 12.74 -0.21 5.93
N TYR A 491 12.48 -0.44 7.22
CA TYR A 491 12.58 0.60 8.27
C TYR A 491 13.98 0.71 8.87
N THR A 492 14.85 -0.27 8.66
CA THR A 492 16.22 -0.32 9.18
C THR A 492 16.33 -0.28 10.72
N PRO A 493 15.67 -1.18 11.49
CA PRO A 493 15.81 -1.21 12.96
C PRO A 493 17.26 -1.37 13.40
N CYS A 494 17.68 -0.57 14.39
CA CYS A 494 19.01 -0.64 15.01
C CYS A 494 18.90 -0.61 16.53
N TYR A 495 19.98 -0.92 17.24
CA TYR A 495 19.90 -1.11 18.68
C TYR A 495 20.74 -0.12 19.48
N PHE A 496 22.01 0.06 19.13
CA PHE A 496 22.93 0.93 19.86
C PHE A 496 23.30 2.22 19.13
N ASN A 497 22.90 2.36 17.88
CA ASN A 497 23.24 3.56 17.12
C ASN A 497 22.60 4.82 17.72
N GLY A 498 23.31 5.95 17.68
CA GLY A 498 22.85 7.24 18.21
C GLY A 498 21.65 7.85 17.47
N ARG A 499 21.23 7.29 16.34
CA ARG A 499 20.02 7.69 15.60
C ARG A 499 18.74 7.26 16.31
N VAL A 500 18.81 6.25 17.19
CA VAL A 500 17.64 5.73 17.93
C VAL A 500 17.21 6.72 19.00
N LYS A 501 15.97 7.23 18.88
CA LYS A 501 15.38 8.20 19.81
C LYS A 501 14.30 7.60 20.72
N ASN A 502 14.18 6.29 20.74
CA ASN A 502 13.25 5.52 21.55
C ASN A 502 13.99 4.49 22.41
N THR A 503 13.27 3.75 23.23
CA THR A 503 13.90 2.75 24.12
C THR A 503 14.33 1.50 23.35
N LYS A 504 15.14 0.65 23.99
CA LYS A 504 15.57 -0.63 23.40
C LYS A 504 14.40 -1.61 23.28
N ALA A 505 13.45 -1.61 24.21
CA ALA A 505 12.25 -2.44 24.11
C ALA A 505 11.33 -1.98 22.97
N HIS A 506 11.30 -0.67 22.66
CA HIS A 506 10.62 -0.17 21.47
C HIS A 506 11.22 -0.75 20.18
N GLN A 507 12.58 -0.72 20.05
CA GLN A 507 13.26 -1.33 18.89
C GLN A 507 13.03 -2.85 18.82
N LEU A 508 12.99 -3.56 19.95
CA LEU A 508 12.68 -5.00 19.98
C LEU A 508 11.29 -5.31 19.42
N ALA A 509 10.30 -4.45 19.69
CA ALA A 509 8.92 -4.62 19.23
C ALA A 509 8.74 -4.37 17.73
N MET A 510 9.62 -3.56 17.11
CA MET A 510 9.47 -3.12 15.71
C MET A 510 9.27 -4.26 14.70
N PRO A 511 10.04 -5.36 14.69
CA PRO A 511 9.86 -6.42 13.69
C PRO A 511 8.52 -7.15 13.77
N VAL A 512 7.81 -7.03 14.89
CA VAL A 512 6.43 -7.52 15.01
C VAL A 512 5.43 -6.49 14.50
N VAL A 513 5.63 -5.21 14.82
CA VAL A 513 4.72 -4.12 14.42
C VAL A 513 4.91 -3.78 12.93
N TYR A 514 6.15 -3.68 12.47
CA TYR A 514 6.52 -3.33 11.12
C TYR A 514 6.75 -4.58 10.28
N TYR A 515 5.93 -4.76 9.28
CA TYR A 515 6.06 -5.89 8.38
C TYR A 515 7.13 -5.62 7.32
N SER A 516 8.08 -6.54 7.22
CA SER A 516 9.02 -6.63 6.10
C SER A 516 9.47 -8.09 5.92
N PRO A 517 9.23 -8.74 4.78
CA PRO A 517 9.67 -10.13 4.55
C PRO A 517 11.20 -10.24 4.46
N VAL A 518 11.90 -9.16 4.10
CA VAL A 518 13.34 -9.02 4.33
C VAL A 518 13.53 -7.85 5.31
N THR A 519 13.87 -8.17 6.55
CA THR A 519 14.00 -7.18 7.62
C THR A 519 15.47 -6.91 7.89
N PHE A 520 15.94 -5.69 7.59
CA PHE A 520 17.31 -5.27 7.90
C PHE A 520 17.38 -4.89 9.37
N LEU A 521 18.07 -5.72 10.17
CA LEU A 521 18.27 -5.52 11.61
C LEU A 521 19.70 -5.10 11.92
N TYR A 522 19.90 -4.51 13.08
CA TYR A 522 21.22 -4.03 13.53
C TYR A 522 21.82 -2.97 12.60
N TRP A 523 20.98 -2.22 11.91
CA TRP A 523 21.41 -1.19 10.97
C TRP A 523 22.33 -0.18 11.63
N TYR A 524 23.46 0.13 11.01
CA TYR A 524 24.55 0.95 11.54
C TYR A 524 25.28 0.41 12.78
N ASP A 525 24.89 -0.70 13.36
CA ASP A 525 25.58 -1.30 14.49
C ASP A 525 26.75 -2.19 14.04
N LEU A 526 27.85 -2.14 14.76
CA LEU A 526 28.98 -3.03 14.53
C LEU A 526 28.80 -4.33 15.33
N PRO A 527 29.22 -5.51 14.83
CA PRO A 527 29.11 -6.77 15.55
C PRO A 527 29.69 -6.75 16.97
N ASN A 528 30.81 -6.05 17.17
CA ASN A 528 31.46 -5.93 18.46
C ASN A 528 30.78 -4.96 19.45
N ALA A 529 29.72 -4.26 19.02
CA ALA A 529 28.88 -3.45 19.90
C ALA A 529 28.09 -4.31 20.89
N TYR A 530 27.87 -5.58 20.57
CA TYR A 530 27.05 -6.51 21.35
C TYR A 530 27.90 -7.30 22.34
N LYS A 531 27.40 -7.41 23.60
CA LYS A 531 28.13 -8.04 24.71
C LYS A 531 27.32 -9.14 25.40
N GLY A 532 26.40 -9.77 24.65
CA GLY A 532 25.56 -10.86 25.18
C GLY A 532 24.25 -10.39 25.79
N GLU A 533 23.65 -9.35 25.27
CA GLU A 533 22.32 -8.89 25.62
C GLU A 533 21.29 -9.98 25.29
N GLN A 534 20.71 -10.60 26.34
CA GLN A 534 19.81 -11.75 26.23
C GLN A 534 18.49 -11.39 25.55
N GLU A 535 18.03 -10.17 25.71
CA GLU A 535 16.80 -9.67 25.09
C GLU A 535 16.86 -9.70 23.56
N LEU A 536 18.05 -9.67 22.95
CA LEU A 536 18.23 -9.80 21.50
C LEU A 536 17.93 -11.21 20.97
N ASP A 537 17.76 -12.19 21.83
CA ASP A 537 17.22 -13.49 21.46
C ASP A 537 15.80 -13.35 20.89
N PHE A 538 15.06 -12.28 21.27
CA PHE A 538 13.78 -11.99 20.66
C PHE A 538 13.92 -11.79 19.14
N TRP A 539 14.87 -10.97 18.68
CA TRP A 539 15.12 -10.80 17.24
C TRP A 539 15.61 -12.09 16.56
N LYS A 540 16.39 -12.90 17.28
CA LYS A 540 16.84 -14.20 16.76
C LYS A 540 15.66 -15.11 16.41
N TYR A 541 14.65 -15.17 17.26
CA TYR A 541 13.49 -16.05 17.10
C TYR A 541 12.32 -15.39 16.35
N CYS A 542 12.24 -14.07 16.27
CA CYS A 542 11.18 -13.36 15.57
C CYS A 542 11.26 -13.65 14.06
N PRO A 543 10.20 -14.22 13.46
CA PRO A 543 10.17 -14.44 12.01
C PRO A 543 9.91 -13.13 11.26
N THR A 544 10.07 -13.15 9.94
CA THR A 544 9.78 -12.02 9.06
C THR A 544 8.48 -12.19 8.27
N VAL A 545 7.89 -13.38 8.33
CA VAL A 545 6.62 -13.73 7.66
C VAL A 545 5.69 -14.46 8.62
N TRP A 546 4.40 -14.39 8.37
CA TRP A 546 3.40 -14.74 9.34
C TRP A 546 2.25 -15.52 8.72
N ASP A 547 1.64 -16.39 9.51
CA ASP A 547 0.42 -17.11 9.14
C ASP A 547 -0.84 -16.29 9.42
N GLU A 548 -0.77 -15.42 10.43
CA GLU A 548 -1.89 -14.60 10.88
C GLU A 548 -1.37 -13.32 11.57
N SER A 549 -2.04 -12.19 11.32
CA SER A 549 -1.74 -10.91 11.94
C SER A 549 -3.01 -10.26 12.47
N LYS A 550 -2.92 -9.66 13.65
CA LYS A 550 -4.02 -8.93 14.29
C LYS A 550 -3.50 -7.66 14.93
N ALA A 551 -4.06 -6.51 14.56
CA ALA A 551 -3.94 -5.30 15.35
C ALA A 551 -4.95 -5.41 16.51
N LEU A 552 -4.44 -5.42 17.74
CA LEU A 552 -5.27 -5.63 18.93
C LEU A 552 -5.78 -4.30 19.50
N GLN A 553 -4.92 -3.30 19.58
CA GLN A 553 -5.20 -1.98 20.12
C GLN A 553 -4.31 -0.94 19.46
N GLY A 554 -4.76 0.29 19.41
CA GLY A 554 -3.93 1.40 18.95
C GLY A 554 -4.70 2.66 18.65
N GLU A 555 -3.97 3.79 18.77
CA GLU A 555 -4.40 5.13 18.40
C GLU A 555 -3.25 5.81 17.66
N ILE A 556 -3.54 6.49 16.58
CA ILE A 556 -2.53 7.06 15.66
C ILE A 556 -1.66 8.09 16.40
N GLY A 557 -0.34 7.87 16.39
CA GLY A 557 0.63 8.74 17.07
C GLY A 557 0.76 8.48 18.58
N GLU A 558 -0.11 7.67 19.16
CA GLU A 558 -0.11 7.41 20.59
C GLU A 558 0.47 6.04 20.92
N PHE A 559 -0.06 4.97 20.36
CA PHE A 559 0.42 3.61 20.61
C PHE A 559 -0.14 2.61 19.61
N VAL A 560 0.47 1.43 19.58
CA VAL A 560 0.01 0.29 18.78
C VAL A 560 0.38 -1.02 19.47
N VAL A 561 -0.50 -2.00 19.41
CA VAL A 561 -0.27 -3.38 19.85
C VAL A 561 -0.69 -4.33 18.74
N GLN A 562 0.25 -5.12 18.25
CA GLN A 562 0.00 -6.12 17.22
C GLN A 562 0.42 -7.51 17.69
N ALA A 563 -0.38 -8.51 17.36
CA ALA A 563 -0.09 -9.93 17.56
C ALA A 563 0.03 -10.63 16.20
N ARG A 564 1.05 -11.48 16.06
CA ARG A 564 1.32 -12.21 14.81
C ARG A 564 1.67 -13.65 15.14
N ARG A 565 1.19 -14.60 14.32
CA ARG A 565 1.42 -16.03 14.48
C ARG A 565 2.36 -16.56 13.39
N SER A 566 3.27 -17.43 13.81
CA SER A 566 4.08 -18.25 12.92
C SER A 566 4.12 -19.68 13.48
N GLY A 567 3.56 -20.62 12.74
CA GLY A 567 3.32 -21.96 13.26
C GLY A 567 2.40 -21.96 14.48
N ASP A 568 2.86 -22.54 15.57
CA ASP A 568 2.15 -22.60 16.85
C ASP A 568 2.46 -21.40 17.78
N ASP A 569 3.51 -20.63 17.47
CA ASP A 569 3.99 -19.52 18.28
C ASP A 569 3.34 -18.20 17.89
N TRP A 570 3.10 -17.37 18.92
CA TRP A 570 2.65 -15.98 18.73
C TRP A 570 3.70 -14.99 19.20
N PHE A 571 3.75 -13.87 18.52
CA PHE A 571 4.62 -12.75 18.83
C PHE A 571 3.75 -11.50 18.99
N VAL A 572 4.00 -10.72 20.04
CA VAL A 572 3.31 -9.47 20.29
C VAL A 572 4.32 -8.34 20.38
N GLY A 573 4.10 -7.30 19.59
CA GLY A 573 4.82 -6.04 19.68
C GLY A 573 3.89 -4.94 20.18
N ALA A 574 4.32 -4.22 21.21
CA ALA A 574 3.64 -3.04 21.73
C ALA A 574 4.61 -1.85 21.70
N MET A 575 4.17 -0.74 21.14
CA MET A 575 4.96 0.50 21.06
C MET A 575 4.09 1.67 21.53
N THR A 576 4.67 2.62 22.27
CA THR A 576 4.02 3.87 22.64
C THR A 576 4.78 5.07 22.06
N GLY A 577 4.05 6.15 21.80
CA GLY A 577 4.60 7.44 21.42
C GLY A 577 5.33 8.13 22.58
N LEU A 578 5.27 9.44 22.65
CA LEU A 578 6.06 10.24 23.59
C LEU A 578 5.64 10.07 25.06
N GLN A 579 4.44 9.53 25.32
CA GLN A 579 3.90 9.37 26.68
C GLN A 579 3.99 7.92 27.17
N ALA A 580 4.22 7.75 28.49
CA ALA A 580 4.10 6.45 29.13
C ALA A 580 2.66 5.94 29.06
N ARG A 581 2.49 4.59 28.98
CA ARG A 581 1.15 4.00 28.82
C ARG A 581 1.02 2.65 29.50
N GLY A 582 -0.10 2.44 30.19
CA GLY A 582 -0.55 1.13 30.62
C GLY A 582 -1.29 0.41 29.47
N ILE A 583 -0.87 -0.81 29.16
CA ILE A 583 -1.50 -1.66 28.14
C ILE A 583 -2.09 -2.89 28.81
N THR A 584 -3.30 -3.26 28.42
CA THR A 584 -3.96 -4.48 28.89
C THR A 584 -4.24 -5.38 27.70
N ILE A 585 -3.59 -6.55 27.63
CA ILE A 585 -3.72 -7.52 26.54
C ILE A 585 -4.56 -8.70 27.02
N ASN A 586 -5.71 -8.91 26.39
CA ASN A 586 -6.50 -10.13 26.59
C ASN A 586 -5.97 -11.22 25.65
N THR A 587 -5.35 -12.24 26.21
CA THR A 587 -4.78 -13.31 25.38
C THR A 587 -5.82 -14.21 24.71
N ALA A 588 -7.11 -14.10 25.09
CA ALA A 588 -8.19 -14.79 24.38
C ALA A 588 -8.40 -14.26 22.94
N ASP A 589 -7.94 -13.04 22.65
CA ASP A 589 -8.15 -12.40 21.34
C ASP A 589 -7.29 -13.04 20.24
N PHE A 590 -6.22 -13.76 20.62
CA PHE A 590 -5.30 -14.36 19.65
C PHE A 590 -4.81 -15.78 20.02
N LEU A 591 -4.73 -16.17 21.30
CA LEU A 591 -4.26 -17.50 21.69
C LEU A 591 -5.36 -18.55 21.59
N GLN A 592 -4.99 -19.76 21.21
CA GLN A 592 -5.91 -20.88 21.07
C GLN A 592 -6.48 -21.29 22.44
N LYS A 593 -7.82 -21.26 22.55
CA LYS A 593 -8.56 -21.63 23.76
C LYS A 593 -8.12 -23.01 24.32
N GLY A 594 -7.88 -23.07 25.62
CA GLY A 594 -7.52 -24.29 26.33
C GLY A 594 -6.02 -24.62 26.32
N LYS A 595 -5.22 -24.03 25.46
CA LYS A 595 -3.77 -24.25 25.39
C LYS A 595 -3.01 -23.44 26.44
N LYS A 596 -1.82 -23.94 26.79
CA LYS A 596 -0.85 -23.25 27.65
C LYS A 596 0.30 -22.72 26.80
N TYR A 597 0.86 -21.61 27.21
CA TYR A 597 1.98 -20.97 26.54
C TYR A 597 3.06 -20.57 27.54
N ARG A 598 4.32 -20.85 27.22
CA ARG A 598 5.47 -20.22 27.85
C ARG A 598 5.64 -18.86 27.20
N VAL A 599 5.61 -17.81 27.99
CA VAL A 599 5.68 -16.43 27.54
C VAL A 599 7.00 -15.82 27.96
N GLU A 600 7.78 -15.39 26.98
CA GLU A 600 8.98 -14.59 27.15
C GLU A 600 8.61 -13.13 26.92
N MET A 601 8.88 -12.27 27.89
CA MET A 601 8.50 -10.85 27.83
C MET A 601 9.74 -9.97 28.01
N TYR A 602 9.89 -9.00 27.12
CA TYR A 602 10.96 -8.02 27.10
C TYR A 602 10.32 -6.63 27.11
N ASN A 603 10.51 -5.89 28.19
CA ASN A 603 9.90 -4.58 28.38
C ASN A 603 10.86 -3.60 29.06
N ASP A 604 10.59 -2.32 28.91
CA ASP A 604 11.38 -1.28 29.56
C ASP A 604 11.33 -1.39 31.09
N ASP A 605 12.49 -1.31 31.71
CA ASP A 605 12.65 -1.14 33.15
C ASP A 605 13.81 -0.17 33.45
N PRO A 606 13.51 1.11 33.71
CA PRO A 606 14.53 2.12 33.95
C PRO A 606 15.34 1.88 35.22
N MET A 607 14.82 1.04 36.15
CA MET A 607 15.48 0.73 37.42
C MET A 607 16.60 -0.31 37.26
N LEU A 608 16.65 -1.04 36.18
CA LEU A 608 17.71 -2.01 35.93
C LEU A 608 19.08 -1.34 35.76
N ASN A 609 20.09 -1.94 36.37
CA ASN A 609 21.48 -1.54 36.20
C ASN A 609 22.12 -2.22 34.98
N THR A 610 21.45 -2.15 33.83
CA THR A 610 21.95 -2.63 32.52
C THR A 610 22.01 -1.46 31.54
N ARG A 611 22.85 -1.55 30.52
CA ARG A 611 22.93 -0.49 29.51
C ARG A 611 21.70 -0.39 28.62
N THR A 612 20.91 -1.45 28.52
CA THR A 612 19.72 -1.51 27.66
C THR A 612 18.44 -1.16 28.39
N LYS A 613 18.41 -1.27 29.73
CA LYS A 613 17.21 -1.04 30.56
C LYS A 613 16.02 -1.88 30.12
N VAL A 614 16.26 -3.10 29.61
CA VAL A 614 15.23 -4.05 29.22
C VAL A 614 15.17 -5.17 30.25
N ALA A 615 14.00 -5.35 30.86
CA ALA A 615 13.72 -6.49 31.72
C ALA A 615 13.33 -7.70 30.85
N SER A 616 13.87 -8.86 31.19
CA SER A 616 13.49 -10.14 30.60
C SER A 616 12.81 -11.01 31.64
N THR A 617 11.59 -11.45 31.37
CA THR A 617 10.82 -12.31 32.27
C THR A 617 10.20 -13.47 31.51
N VAL A 618 10.08 -14.61 32.19
CA VAL A 618 9.46 -15.81 31.62
C VAL A 618 8.38 -16.32 32.57
N GLN A 619 7.21 -16.60 32.02
CA GLN A 619 6.11 -17.19 32.77
C GLN A 619 5.33 -18.19 31.91
N THR A 620 4.55 -19.04 32.55
CA THR A 620 3.60 -19.92 31.84
C THR A 620 2.18 -19.43 32.15
N LEU A 621 1.38 -19.29 31.09
CA LEU A 621 -0.03 -18.93 31.24
C LEU A 621 -0.92 -19.80 30.35
N LYS A 622 -2.20 -19.87 30.71
CA LYS A 622 -3.25 -20.45 29.89
C LYS A 622 -3.92 -19.34 29.07
N ALA A 623 -4.28 -19.63 27.80
CA ALA A 623 -5.05 -18.73 26.97
C ALA A 623 -6.30 -18.19 27.71
N GLY A 624 -6.61 -16.91 27.54
CA GLY A 624 -7.67 -16.19 28.23
C GLY A 624 -7.21 -15.43 29.48
N LYS A 625 -5.92 -15.48 29.83
CA LYS A 625 -5.35 -14.62 30.87
C LYS A 625 -5.13 -13.21 30.31
N VAL A 626 -5.31 -12.23 31.20
CA VAL A 626 -5.04 -10.81 30.92
C VAL A 626 -3.63 -10.47 31.35
N LEU A 627 -2.85 -9.89 30.43
CA LEU A 627 -1.52 -9.35 30.71
C LEU A 627 -1.61 -7.84 30.85
N LYS A 628 -0.91 -7.29 31.83
CA LYS A 628 -0.75 -5.83 32.01
C LYS A 628 0.70 -5.47 31.77
N LEU A 629 0.93 -4.53 30.89
CA LEU A 629 2.24 -3.97 30.56
C LEU A 629 2.25 -2.49 30.94
N HIS A 630 3.39 -1.98 31.34
CA HIS A 630 3.63 -0.56 31.50
C HIS A 630 4.77 -0.16 30.57
N LEU A 631 4.46 0.64 29.56
CA LEU A 631 5.43 1.15 28.60
C LEU A 631 5.94 2.52 29.08
N GLN A 632 7.25 2.70 29.07
CA GLN A 632 7.88 3.99 29.37
C GLN A 632 7.63 5.01 28.24
N PRO A 633 7.84 6.31 28.45
CA PRO A 633 7.81 7.30 27.35
C PRO A 633 8.73 6.86 26.22
N SER A 634 8.26 6.91 24.98
CA SER A 634 8.93 6.39 23.77
C SER A 634 9.33 4.90 23.89
N GLY A 635 8.59 4.15 24.68
CA GLY A 635 8.91 2.79 25.08
C GLY A 635 8.18 1.72 24.29
N GLY A 636 8.44 0.48 24.67
CA GLY A 636 7.81 -0.69 24.07
C GLY A 636 7.89 -1.95 24.91
N ALA A 637 7.30 -3.01 24.36
CA ALA A 637 7.41 -4.36 24.86
C ALA A 637 7.35 -5.36 23.70
N ALA A 638 8.17 -6.39 23.78
CA ALA A 638 8.17 -7.50 22.84
C ALA A 638 7.90 -8.80 23.61
N LEU A 639 6.94 -9.61 23.13
CA LEU A 639 6.53 -10.83 23.78
C LEU A 639 6.53 -11.99 22.76
N ARG A 640 7.02 -13.16 23.21
CA ARG A 640 6.92 -14.41 22.47
C ARG A 640 6.14 -15.43 23.29
N PHE A 641 5.13 -16.01 22.68
CA PHE A 641 4.28 -17.07 23.27
C PHE A 641 4.58 -18.38 22.56
N VAL A 642 5.27 -19.26 23.23
CA VAL A 642 5.63 -20.61 22.74
C VAL A 642 4.59 -21.59 23.27
N MET A 643 3.90 -22.30 22.36
CA MET A 643 2.88 -23.28 22.76
C MET A 643 3.53 -24.43 23.53
N VAL A 644 3.01 -24.73 24.72
CA VAL A 644 3.43 -25.90 25.48
C VAL A 644 2.68 -27.11 24.94
N LYS A 645 3.43 -28.06 24.43
CA LYS A 645 2.90 -29.33 23.89
C LYS A 645 2.43 -30.27 24.99
#